data_fe233bd8ef6e8a03591c09837b81a5d2
#
_entry.id   fe233bd8ef6e8a03591c09837b81a5d2
#
_cell.length_a   1.000
_cell.length_b   1.000
_cell.length_c   1.000
_cell.angle_alpha   90.00
_cell.angle_beta   90.00
_cell.angle_gamma   90.00
#
_symmetry.space_group_name_H-M   'P 1'
#
loop_
_entity.id
_entity.type
_entity.pdbx_description
1 polymer ?
#
loop_
_entity_poly.entity_id
_entity_poly.type
_entity_poly.pdbx_seq_one_letter_code
_entity_poly.pdbx_strand_id
1 'polypeptide(L)'
;MAKFLYKLGSFVAKYKWWSIVAWVVILAAIIIPLTISSPKFDNDITMNGLQSLDTNNKIEDEFGQDSEKAQIRVVFKSDSDNGIVKQDMTKDVKDTLKDIKDNDKDIKDITDPYDNKQISEDKSTAFADINYDVSATSLKQDSKDEVKDQVEKLEEDHNVQVELMGTGMESTEIGGASEIIGVIVAFVVLLITFGSFIAAGMPIISALLGLGTGVGIISLLTYAFDIPNVTLTLSVMIGLAVGIDYALFILFRYRQIVKSEPNHIKAIGLAVGTAGSAVIFAGVTVIIAVCGLSLVGIDFLAVMGFASAISVFVAVVSALTLLPALISIFHKKIHPKQTKSEFDGDVDTKWSKFVVGKPLAAVLIGLIILVVAAIPINDMRLGIPDDGMKPEDTTQKKAYDIVSDKFGEGFNGQIAMLVNVKDQNDNPEDLQKDLQSLTKDINDMDHVDMATPPQLSDSKDYALVAIIPEKGPNAQSTNDLVHDLRDYDDDARDKYNFKTEVSGQSVINIDMSQKLNEAIPLFAGVIVALAFVLLMVVFRSIIIPLKAVLGFVLSLVATLGFTTLVMQKGFMSGLFGVDTTGPLLAFLPVITIGLLFGLAMDYEVFLMSRIHEEYSKTRNNEHSIKVGIKESGPVVVAAALIMFSVFIAFVFQDDVMIKSMGLSLAFGILFDAFIVRLLLIPALTQLFGKASWYMPAWLNRILPHVDIEGHALQSEMPSSNYANINQSTHHDNYDRSFSIQKQPSYAKEDNHTVIVDHKTKVLYNEIAQQTTQPEFLYEALKSYKKDLLASQDESEIQSSVARKPRNKQVNKQGNADDQIVELLSQQSENIRHLNELIEKAINKNK
;
A
#
# COMPACT_ATOMS: atom_id res chain seq x y z
N MET A 1 10.16 -22.47 8.95
CA MET A 1 8.94 -21.84 8.42
C MET A 1 8.42 -22.59 7.18
N ALA A 2 9.17 -22.72 6.10
CA ALA A 2 8.73 -23.33 4.84
C ALA A 2 8.14 -24.75 4.95
N LYS A 3 8.75 -25.65 5.75
CA LYS A 3 8.21 -27.01 6.00
C LYS A 3 6.86 -27.02 6.74
N PHE A 4 6.64 -26.08 7.65
CA PHE A 4 5.35 -25.92 8.32
C PHE A 4 4.28 -25.47 7.33
N LEU A 5 4.59 -24.46 6.52
CA LEU A 5 3.69 -23.92 5.48
C LEU A 5 3.37 -24.96 4.40
N TYR A 6 4.36 -25.77 4.01
CA TYR A 6 4.12 -26.91 3.11
C TYR A 6 3.10 -27.90 3.68
N LYS A 7 3.24 -28.25 4.97
CA LYS A 7 2.27 -29.11 5.67
C LYS A 7 0.90 -28.46 5.75
N LEU A 8 0.85 -27.16 6.09
CA LEU A 8 -0.41 -26.39 6.15
C LEU A 8 -1.11 -26.37 4.78
N GLY A 9 -0.40 -25.99 3.72
CA GLY A 9 -0.96 -25.94 2.37
C GLY A 9 -1.44 -27.31 1.89
N SER A 10 -0.67 -28.38 2.16
CA SER A 10 -1.07 -29.75 1.83
C SER A 10 -2.29 -30.23 2.65
N PHE A 11 -2.36 -29.85 3.93
CA PHE A 11 -3.50 -30.15 4.80
C PHE A 11 -4.77 -29.44 4.31
N VAL A 12 -4.70 -28.14 4.05
CA VAL A 12 -5.81 -27.33 3.53
C VAL A 12 -6.29 -27.86 2.17
N ALA A 13 -5.36 -28.20 1.27
CA ALA A 13 -5.69 -28.74 -0.04
C ALA A 13 -6.42 -30.10 0.06
N LYS A 14 -6.00 -30.95 1.03
CA LYS A 14 -6.63 -32.26 1.29
C LYS A 14 -8.02 -32.09 1.91
N TYR A 15 -8.19 -31.16 2.86
CA TYR A 15 -9.43 -30.94 3.59
C TYR A 15 -10.13 -29.64 3.16
N LYS A 16 -10.13 -29.35 1.86
CA LYS A 16 -10.60 -28.10 1.25
C LYS A 16 -11.99 -27.65 1.71
N TRP A 17 -12.95 -28.55 1.81
CA TRP A 17 -14.32 -28.23 2.24
C TRP A 17 -14.40 -27.81 3.69
N TRP A 18 -13.62 -28.44 4.57
CA TRP A 18 -13.54 -28.04 5.98
C TRP A 18 -12.91 -26.65 6.15
N SER A 19 -11.91 -26.31 5.33
CA SER A 19 -11.32 -24.97 5.35
C SER A 19 -12.34 -23.90 4.93
N ILE A 20 -13.15 -24.16 3.89
CA ILE A 20 -14.19 -23.21 3.48
C ILE A 20 -15.28 -23.09 4.53
N VAL A 21 -15.75 -24.21 5.10
CA VAL A 21 -16.75 -24.19 6.17
C VAL A 21 -16.23 -23.40 7.37
N ALA A 22 -14.95 -23.57 7.75
CA ALA A 22 -14.34 -22.80 8.84
C ALA A 22 -14.39 -21.28 8.56
N TRP A 23 -14.06 -20.83 7.34
CA TRP A 23 -14.16 -19.42 6.98
C TRP A 23 -15.60 -18.91 6.99
N VAL A 24 -16.57 -19.69 6.51
CA VAL A 24 -17.99 -19.32 6.57
C VAL A 24 -18.47 -19.23 8.02
N VAL A 25 -18.06 -20.14 8.89
CA VAL A 25 -18.40 -20.10 10.32
C VAL A 25 -17.78 -18.88 11.02
N ILE A 26 -16.52 -18.56 10.73
CA ILE A 26 -15.85 -17.37 11.26
C ILE A 26 -16.61 -16.11 10.82
N LEU A 27 -16.93 -16.00 9.52
CA LEU A 27 -17.67 -14.87 8.99
C LEU A 27 -19.05 -14.75 9.61
N ALA A 28 -19.78 -15.84 9.76
CA ALA A 28 -21.09 -15.85 10.42
C ALA A 28 -20.98 -15.43 11.90
N ALA A 29 -19.98 -15.92 12.62
CA ALA A 29 -19.72 -15.55 14.02
C ALA A 29 -19.43 -14.04 14.20
N ILE A 30 -18.89 -13.38 13.16
CA ILE A 30 -18.64 -11.94 13.15
C ILE A 30 -19.89 -11.16 12.76
N ILE A 31 -20.59 -11.59 11.70
CA ILE A 31 -21.75 -10.86 11.17
C ILE A 31 -22.94 -10.91 12.15
N ILE A 32 -23.22 -12.04 12.81
CA ILE A 32 -24.37 -12.19 13.71
C ILE A 32 -24.41 -11.10 14.82
N PRO A 33 -23.33 -10.85 15.58
CA PRO A 33 -23.33 -9.77 16.57
C PRO A 33 -23.57 -8.38 15.95
N LEU A 34 -22.99 -8.11 14.77
CA LEU A 34 -23.13 -6.82 14.07
C LEU A 34 -24.55 -6.56 13.57
N THR A 35 -25.36 -7.60 13.33
CA THR A 35 -26.77 -7.44 12.98
C THR A 35 -27.67 -7.16 14.20
N ILE A 36 -27.19 -7.51 15.39
CA ILE A 36 -27.93 -7.29 16.66
C ILE A 36 -27.69 -5.88 17.19
N SER A 37 -26.46 -5.39 17.06
CA SER A 37 -26.05 -4.05 17.51
C SER A 37 -25.20 -3.41 16.43
N SER A 38 -25.55 -2.19 16.00
CA SER A 38 -24.75 -1.45 15.00
C SER A 38 -23.37 -1.08 15.56
N PRO A 39 -22.30 -1.17 14.77
CA PRO A 39 -20.98 -0.71 15.19
C PRO A 39 -21.01 0.81 15.44
N LYS A 40 -20.24 1.27 16.43
CA LYS A 40 -20.13 2.67 16.79
C LYS A 40 -18.74 3.14 16.42
N PHE A 41 -18.63 3.83 15.29
CA PHE A 41 -17.40 4.53 14.95
C PHE A 41 -17.43 5.94 15.52
N ASP A 42 -16.28 6.48 15.82
CA ASP A 42 -16.09 7.83 16.29
C ASP A 42 -15.57 8.72 15.16
N ASN A 43 -15.99 9.99 15.11
CA ASN A 43 -15.41 10.97 14.18
C ASN A 43 -14.40 11.87 14.88
N ASP A 44 -14.27 11.78 16.18
CA ASP A 44 -13.38 12.63 16.92
C ASP A 44 -11.92 12.23 16.65
N ILE A 45 -11.26 13.08 15.89
CA ILE A 45 -9.82 13.05 15.73
C ILE A 45 -9.20 13.69 16.98
N THR A 46 -9.28 12.98 18.11
CA THR A 46 -8.72 13.49 19.36
C THR A 46 -7.21 13.33 19.37
N MET A 47 -6.53 14.36 19.83
CA MET A 47 -5.08 14.40 19.99
C MET A 47 -4.75 14.97 21.37
N ASN A 48 -4.33 14.13 22.29
CA ASN A 48 -3.91 14.56 23.62
C ASN A 48 -2.75 15.56 23.58
N GLY A 49 -2.85 16.61 24.43
CA GLY A 49 -1.79 17.61 24.61
C GLY A 49 -1.73 18.67 23.51
N LEU A 50 -2.87 18.99 22.89
CA LEU A 50 -3.05 20.20 22.09
C LEU A 50 -3.62 21.30 22.98
N GLN A 51 -2.95 22.45 23.02
CA GLN A 51 -3.41 23.60 23.81
C GLN A 51 -4.79 24.09 23.34
N SER A 52 -5.02 24.13 22.03
CA SER A 52 -6.29 24.51 21.43
C SER A 52 -7.46 23.58 21.85
N LEU A 53 -7.21 22.28 21.97
CA LEU A 53 -8.22 21.33 22.42
C LEU A 53 -8.51 21.46 23.91
N ASP A 54 -7.48 21.63 24.73
CA ASP A 54 -7.65 21.91 26.18
C ASP A 54 -8.43 23.20 26.42
N THR A 55 -8.20 24.21 25.57
CA THR A 55 -8.96 25.49 25.62
C THR A 55 -10.39 25.30 25.13
N ASN A 56 -10.60 24.49 24.09
CA ASN A 56 -11.95 24.16 23.60
C ASN A 56 -12.78 23.51 24.71
N ASN A 57 -12.22 22.53 25.41
CA ASN A 57 -12.91 21.88 26.54
C ASN A 57 -13.32 22.87 27.63
N LYS A 58 -12.46 23.87 27.91
CA LYS A 58 -12.84 24.95 28.85
C LYS A 58 -13.97 25.84 28.32
N ILE A 59 -13.99 26.13 27.01
CA ILE A 59 -15.09 26.87 26.37
C ILE A 59 -16.37 26.05 26.46
N GLU A 60 -16.33 24.76 26.26
CA GLU A 60 -17.47 23.85 26.40
C GLU A 60 -18.02 23.84 27.83
N ASP A 61 -17.14 23.70 28.82
CA ASP A 61 -17.52 23.67 30.24
C ASP A 61 -18.17 25.01 30.69
N GLU A 62 -17.64 26.14 30.23
CA GLU A 62 -18.02 27.47 30.70
C GLU A 62 -19.16 28.13 29.91
N PHE A 63 -19.31 27.77 28.61
CA PHE A 63 -20.28 28.40 27.71
C PHE A 63 -21.34 27.41 27.18
N GLY A 64 -21.20 26.10 27.47
CA GLY A 64 -22.17 25.08 27.10
C GLY A 64 -22.20 24.75 25.60
N GLN A 65 -21.14 25.13 24.88
CA GLN A 65 -20.94 24.79 23.47
C GLN A 65 -20.28 23.43 23.38
N ASP A 66 -20.96 22.42 22.86
CA ASP A 66 -20.44 21.05 22.73
C ASP A 66 -20.06 20.79 21.28
N SER A 67 -18.77 20.90 20.97
CA SER A 67 -18.22 20.75 19.62
C SER A 67 -18.17 19.29 19.12
N GLU A 68 -18.32 18.30 20.02
CA GLU A 68 -18.31 16.88 19.65
C GLU A 68 -19.64 16.41 19.06
N LYS A 69 -20.70 17.22 19.18
CA LYS A 69 -22.03 16.88 18.69
C LYS A 69 -22.23 17.26 17.23
N ALA A 70 -23.14 16.53 16.58
CA ALA A 70 -23.51 16.81 15.19
C ALA A 70 -24.11 18.19 15.04
N GLN A 71 -23.69 18.91 14.02
CA GLN A 71 -24.29 20.19 13.60
C GLN A 71 -24.57 20.13 12.10
N ILE A 72 -25.79 20.54 11.72
CA ILE A 72 -26.14 20.79 10.32
C ILE A 72 -26.44 22.27 10.17
N ARG A 73 -25.70 22.98 9.33
CA ARG A 73 -25.98 24.34 8.92
C ARG A 73 -26.79 24.33 7.65
N VAL A 74 -27.96 24.97 7.70
CA VAL A 74 -28.85 25.18 6.56
C VAL A 74 -28.67 26.60 6.06
N VAL A 75 -28.23 26.76 4.81
CA VAL A 75 -27.98 28.05 4.19
C VAL A 75 -29.07 28.35 3.17
N PHE A 76 -29.76 29.48 3.34
CA PHE A 76 -30.84 29.92 2.46
C PHE A 76 -30.34 31.12 1.63
N LYS A 77 -30.42 31.07 0.33
CA LYS A 77 -30.04 32.14 -0.59
C LYS A 77 -31.16 32.49 -1.55
N SER A 78 -31.55 33.75 -1.58
CA SER A 78 -32.51 34.31 -2.53
C SER A 78 -31.77 35.06 -3.67
N ASP A 79 -32.30 34.98 -4.89
CA ASP A 79 -31.78 35.72 -6.04
C ASP A 79 -31.98 37.23 -5.98
N SER A 80 -32.76 37.71 -4.99
CA SER A 80 -33.10 39.13 -4.86
C SER A 80 -32.66 39.68 -3.51
N ASP A 81 -32.11 40.90 -3.53
CA ASP A 81 -31.84 41.67 -2.32
C ASP A 81 -33.09 41.74 -1.44
N ASN A 82 -32.90 41.64 -0.12
CA ASN A 82 -33.99 41.55 0.86
C ASN A 82 -34.93 40.35 0.65
N GLY A 83 -34.57 39.34 -0.15
CA GLY A 83 -35.45 38.21 -0.45
C GLY A 83 -35.75 37.33 0.75
N ILE A 84 -34.74 37.11 1.63
CA ILE A 84 -34.83 36.28 2.83
C ILE A 84 -35.71 36.93 3.94
N VAL A 85 -35.78 38.24 4.00
CA VAL A 85 -36.53 38.96 5.04
C VAL A 85 -37.98 39.29 4.62
N LYS A 86 -38.46 38.77 3.52
CA LYS A 86 -39.89 38.86 3.15
C LYS A 86 -40.70 38.09 4.16
N GLN A 87 -41.90 38.66 4.48
CA GLN A 87 -42.73 38.15 5.58
C GLN A 87 -43.19 36.70 5.38
N ASP A 88 -43.49 36.30 4.14
CA ASP A 88 -43.84 34.94 3.74
C ASP A 88 -42.63 34.00 3.93
N MET A 89 -41.48 34.37 3.40
CA MET A 89 -40.25 33.58 3.52
C MET A 89 -39.81 33.42 5.00
N THR A 90 -39.81 34.54 5.75
CA THR A 90 -39.46 34.49 7.18
C THR A 90 -40.36 33.55 7.97
N LYS A 91 -41.66 33.57 7.66
CA LYS A 91 -42.64 32.69 8.34
C LYS A 91 -42.38 31.24 7.98
N ASP A 92 -42.22 30.93 6.70
CA ASP A 92 -42.13 29.56 6.24
C ASP A 92 -40.77 28.93 6.64
N VAL A 93 -39.66 29.70 6.68
CA VAL A 93 -38.39 29.25 7.28
C VAL A 93 -38.57 28.92 8.77
N LYS A 94 -39.23 29.80 9.56
CA LYS A 94 -39.49 29.53 10.98
C LYS A 94 -40.37 28.29 11.19
N ASP A 95 -41.39 28.13 10.38
CA ASP A 95 -42.30 26.99 10.46
C ASP A 95 -41.54 25.69 10.08
N THR A 96 -40.73 25.70 9.00
CA THR A 96 -39.88 24.55 8.58
C THR A 96 -38.89 24.16 9.66
N LEU A 97 -38.14 25.12 10.23
CA LEU A 97 -37.17 24.85 11.32
C LEU A 97 -37.86 24.28 12.56
N LYS A 98 -39.07 24.76 12.86
CA LYS A 98 -39.88 24.24 13.95
C LYS A 98 -40.34 22.79 13.67
N ASP A 99 -40.82 22.51 12.46
CA ASP A 99 -41.28 21.17 12.07
C ASP A 99 -40.10 20.19 12.14
N ILE A 100 -38.91 20.57 11.67
CA ILE A 100 -37.68 19.77 11.81
C ILE A 100 -37.40 19.45 13.29
N LYS A 101 -37.50 20.46 14.18
CA LYS A 101 -37.25 20.25 15.60
C LYS A 101 -38.29 19.35 16.28
N ASP A 102 -39.56 19.52 15.90
CA ASP A 102 -40.67 18.75 16.49
C ASP A 102 -40.67 17.29 16.03
N ASN A 103 -40.12 17.00 14.85
CA ASN A 103 -40.03 15.66 14.27
C ASN A 103 -38.84 14.84 14.72
N ASP A 104 -37.74 15.49 15.09
CA ASP A 104 -36.49 14.79 15.50
C ASP A 104 -36.15 15.12 16.97
N LYS A 105 -36.17 14.07 17.81
CA LYS A 105 -35.89 14.18 19.25
C LYS A 105 -34.41 14.28 19.56
N ASP A 106 -33.55 13.90 18.60
CA ASP A 106 -32.11 13.97 18.74
C ASP A 106 -31.59 15.42 18.55
N ILE A 107 -32.49 16.39 18.16
CA ILE A 107 -32.18 17.82 18.05
C ILE A 107 -32.24 18.50 19.41
N LYS A 108 -31.10 19.02 19.86
CA LYS A 108 -30.99 19.84 21.07
C LYS A 108 -31.64 21.20 20.90
N ASP A 109 -31.17 21.97 19.93
CA ASP A 109 -31.68 23.32 19.63
C ASP A 109 -31.44 23.67 18.16
N ILE A 110 -32.20 24.66 17.68
CA ILE A 110 -32.01 25.26 16.36
C ILE A 110 -31.82 26.76 16.53
N THR A 111 -30.77 27.28 15.92
CA THR A 111 -30.50 28.71 15.92
C THR A 111 -31.33 29.40 14.83
N ASP A 112 -32.35 30.15 15.18
CA ASP A 112 -33.18 30.89 14.22
C ASP A 112 -32.37 32.08 13.61
N PRO A 113 -32.26 32.18 12.28
CA PRO A 113 -31.47 33.21 11.63
C PRO A 113 -32.00 34.63 11.86
N TYR A 114 -33.29 34.80 12.04
CA TYR A 114 -33.90 36.12 12.22
C TYR A 114 -33.73 36.63 13.64
N ASP A 115 -33.81 35.77 14.63
CA ASP A 115 -33.68 36.09 16.04
C ASP A 115 -32.18 36.31 16.42
N ASN A 116 -31.27 35.62 15.77
CA ASN A 116 -29.83 35.66 16.05
C ASN A 116 -29.02 36.53 15.07
N LYS A 117 -29.69 37.23 14.15
CA LYS A 117 -29.07 38.11 13.13
C LYS A 117 -28.08 37.40 12.22
N GLN A 118 -28.32 36.11 11.91
CA GLN A 118 -27.55 35.31 10.98
C GLN A 118 -27.99 35.58 9.53
N ILE A 119 -27.97 36.85 9.13
CA ILE A 119 -28.45 37.35 7.84
C ILE A 119 -27.39 38.25 7.22
N SER A 120 -27.09 38.07 5.92
CA SER A 120 -26.14 38.89 5.17
C SER A 120 -26.53 40.35 5.12
N GLU A 121 -25.58 41.25 4.90
CA GLU A 121 -25.83 42.70 4.82
C GLU A 121 -26.85 43.09 3.76
N ASP A 122 -26.82 42.41 2.60
CA ASP A 122 -27.76 42.59 1.49
C ASP A 122 -29.12 41.90 1.73
N LYS A 123 -29.24 41.16 2.81
CA LYS A 123 -30.43 40.39 3.19
C LYS A 123 -30.89 39.40 2.13
N SER A 124 -29.96 38.93 1.29
CA SER A 124 -30.20 37.90 0.29
C SER A 124 -29.97 36.50 0.84
N THR A 125 -29.20 36.39 1.91
CA THR A 125 -28.75 35.08 2.45
C THR A 125 -28.92 35.03 3.97
N ALA A 126 -29.36 33.89 4.48
CA ALA A 126 -29.43 33.60 5.91
C ALA A 126 -28.99 32.16 6.17
N PHE A 127 -28.57 31.82 7.37
CA PHE A 127 -28.30 30.45 7.77
C PHE A 127 -28.86 30.13 9.15
N ALA A 128 -29.23 28.86 9.36
CA ALA A 128 -29.67 28.31 10.63
C ALA A 128 -28.75 27.14 11.01
N ASP A 129 -28.40 27.03 12.26
CA ASP A 129 -27.63 25.91 12.78
C ASP A 129 -28.56 24.98 13.58
N ILE A 130 -28.63 23.73 13.14
CA ILE A 130 -29.36 22.64 13.81
C ILE A 130 -28.31 21.86 14.63
N ASN A 131 -28.41 21.96 15.96
CA ASN A 131 -27.51 21.31 16.89
C ASN A 131 -28.18 20.06 17.47
N TYR A 132 -27.48 18.94 17.39
CA TYR A 132 -27.98 17.66 17.87
C TYR A 132 -27.42 17.31 19.25
N ASP A 133 -28.06 16.40 19.97
CA ASP A 133 -27.55 15.83 21.23
C ASP A 133 -26.70 14.57 21.01
N VAL A 134 -26.53 14.17 19.79
CA VAL A 134 -25.75 12.99 19.37
C VAL A 134 -24.52 13.39 18.56
N SER A 135 -23.49 12.57 18.58
CA SER A 135 -22.30 12.80 17.73
C SER A 135 -22.64 12.64 16.23
N ALA A 136 -21.84 13.23 15.36
CA ALA A 136 -22.00 13.16 13.90
C ALA A 136 -22.10 11.70 13.37
N THR A 137 -21.34 10.78 13.97
CA THR A 137 -21.37 9.33 13.64
C THR A 137 -22.61 8.60 14.12
N SER A 138 -23.24 9.12 15.19
CA SER A 138 -24.45 8.53 15.76
C SER A 138 -25.71 9.11 15.13
N LEU A 139 -25.59 10.19 14.35
CA LEU A 139 -26.70 10.81 13.66
C LEU A 139 -27.24 9.86 12.57
N LYS A 140 -28.52 9.54 12.68
CA LYS A 140 -29.18 8.60 11.77
C LYS A 140 -29.35 9.22 10.39
N GLN A 141 -29.30 8.38 9.36
CA GLN A 141 -29.55 8.82 7.98
C GLN A 141 -30.98 9.39 7.85
N ASP A 142 -31.96 8.79 8.54
CA ASP A 142 -33.34 9.29 8.56
C ASP A 142 -33.44 10.75 9.05
N SER A 143 -32.60 11.15 10.03
CA SER A 143 -32.54 12.54 10.51
C SER A 143 -31.97 13.49 9.45
N LYS A 144 -30.93 13.07 8.73
CA LYS A 144 -30.36 13.86 7.62
C LYS A 144 -31.35 13.99 6.46
N ASP A 145 -32.02 12.89 6.12
CA ASP A 145 -33.01 12.84 5.04
C ASP A 145 -34.24 13.71 5.39
N GLU A 146 -34.69 13.71 6.67
CA GLU A 146 -35.81 14.57 7.13
C GLU A 146 -35.44 16.06 6.96
N VAL A 147 -34.23 16.49 7.40
CA VAL A 147 -33.77 17.87 7.18
C VAL A 147 -33.77 18.19 5.69
N LYS A 148 -33.19 17.32 4.87
CA LYS A 148 -33.10 17.52 3.42
C LYS A 148 -34.50 17.64 2.80
N ASP A 149 -35.40 16.70 3.08
CA ASP A 149 -36.78 16.69 2.53
C ASP A 149 -37.59 17.92 2.91
N GLN A 150 -37.41 18.45 4.14
CA GLN A 150 -38.13 19.64 4.60
C GLN A 150 -37.57 20.92 3.93
N VAL A 151 -36.26 21.03 3.75
CA VAL A 151 -35.65 22.23 3.13
C VAL A 151 -35.83 22.22 1.61
N GLU A 152 -35.87 21.04 0.94
CA GLU A 152 -36.19 20.92 -0.48
C GLU A 152 -37.61 21.44 -0.78
N LYS A 153 -38.60 21.21 0.08
CA LYS A 153 -39.95 21.79 -0.05
C LYS A 153 -39.92 23.31 -0.02
N LEU A 154 -39.12 23.88 0.87
CA LEU A 154 -38.99 25.33 0.98
C LEU A 154 -38.33 25.93 -0.27
N GLU A 155 -37.36 25.22 -0.85
CA GLU A 155 -36.68 25.57 -2.09
C GLU A 155 -37.68 25.61 -3.26
N GLU A 156 -38.56 24.61 -3.40
CA GLU A 156 -39.59 24.52 -4.41
C GLU A 156 -40.64 25.61 -4.27
N ASP A 157 -41.10 25.90 -3.02
CA ASP A 157 -42.18 26.82 -2.75
C ASP A 157 -41.80 28.30 -2.95
N HIS A 158 -40.52 28.66 -2.66
CA HIS A 158 -40.05 30.05 -2.69
C HIS A 158 -39.04 30.35 -3.79
N ASN A 159 -38.62 29.39 -4.58
CA ASN A 159 -37.55 29.53 -5.59
C ASN A 159 -36.28 30.18 -4.98
N VAL A 160 -35.89 29.68 -3.83
CA VAL A 160 -34.66 29.99 -3.10
C VAL A 160 -33.71 28.82 -3.21
N GLN A 161 -32.41 29.04 -3.26
CA GLN A 161 -31.42 27.99 -3.16
C GLN A 161 -31.24 27.65 -1.68
N VAL A 162 -31.33 26.35 -1.33
CA VAL A 162 -31.07 25.87 0.03
C VAL A 162 -29.96 24.81 -0.01
N GLU A 163 -28.91 25.04 0.75
CA GLU A 163 -27.75 24.14 0.78
C GLU A 163 -27.38 23.79 2.23
N LEU A 164 -26.82 22.60 2.43
CA LEU A 164 -26.53 22.03 3.74
C LEU A 164 -25.01 21.81 3.90
N MET A 165 -24.46 22.14 5.09
CA MET A 165 -23.06 21.89 5.44
C MET A 165 -22.91 21.52 6.91
N GLY A 166 -21.71 21.15 7.34
CA GLY A 166 -21.38 20.85 8.73
C GLY A 166 -21.18 19.37 9.03
N THR A 167 -20.74 19.08 10.26
CA THR A 167 -20.33 17.73 10.69
C THR A 167 -21.44 16.69 10.58
N GLY A 168 -22.70 17.12 10.76
CA GLY A 168 -23.88 16.26 10.61
C GLY A 168 -24.09 15.75 9.17
N MET A 169 -23.53 16.42 8.15
CA MET A 169 -23.67 16.02 6.75
C MET A 169 -22.56 15.07 6.29
N GLU A 170 -21.58 14.76 7.12
CA GLU A 170 -20.59 13.77 6.79
C GLU A 170 -21.22 12.39 6.64
N SER A 171 -20.93 11.71 5.53
CA SER A 171 -21.37 10.34 5.28
C SER A 171 -20.17 9.45 5.05
N THR A 172 -20.12 8.33 5.74
CA THR A 172 -19.15 7.26 5.50
C THR A 172 -19.85 6.11 4.81
N GLU A 173 -20.03 6.22 3.52
CA GLU A 173 -20.50 5.09 2.72
C GLU A 173 -19.32 4.15 2.44
N ILE A 174 -19.35 2.97 3.07
CA ILE A 174 -18.42 1.88 2.78
C ILE A 174 -19.05 0.95 1.74
N GLY A 175 -18.29 0.57 0.72
CA GLY A 175 -18.79 -0.30 -0.36
C GLY A 175 -19.43 0.46 -1.50
N GLY A 176 -18.99 1.68 -1.75
CA GLY A 176 -19.43 2.53 -2.85
C GLY A 176 -19.03 2.02 -4.24
N ALA A 177 -19.42 2.76 -5.27
CA ALA A 177 -19.12 2.42 -6.67
C ALA A 177 -17.60 2.34 -6.94
N SER A 178 -16.80 3.12 -6.23
CA SER A 178 -15.35 3.21 -6.41
C SER A 178 -14.62 1.90 -6.09
N GLU A 179 -14.97 1.25 -4.98
CA GLU A 179 -14.37 -0.04 -4.60
C GLU A 179 -14.73 -1.13 -5.60
N ILE A 180 -15.96 -1.14 -6.09
CA ILE A 180 -16.42 -2.09 -7.11
C ILE A 180 -15.63 -1.89 -8.40
N ILE A 181 -15.43 -0.64 -8.84
CA ILE A 181 -14.62 -0.32 -10.03
C ILE A 181 -13.18 -0.81 -9.84
N GLY A 182 -12.57 -0.53 -8.68
CA GLY A 182 -11.22 -1.00 -8.36
C GLY A 182 -11.07 -2.52 -8.45
N VAL A 183 -12.03 -3.26 -7.90
CA VAL A 183 -12.08 -4.73 -7.97
C VAL A 183 -12.27 -5.22 -9.41
N ILE A 184 -13.13 -4.56 -10.21
CA ILE A 184 -13.34 -4.93 -11.62
C ILE A 184 -12.05 -4.71 -12.43
N VAL A 185 -11.36 -3.59 -12.25
CA VAL A 185 -10.10 -3.32 -12.96
C VAL A 185 -9.02 -4.30 -12.53
N ALA A 186 -8.90 -4.58 -11.23
CA ALA A 186 -8.00 -5.62 -10.72
C ALA A 186 -8.31 -7.00 -11.32
N PHE A 187 -9.59 -7.35 -11.47
CA PHE A 187 -10.00 -8.58 -12.13
C PHE A 187 -9.57 -8.64 -13.60
N VAL A 188 -9.70 -7.54 -14.33
CA VAL A 188 -9.25 -7.45 -15.74
C VAL A 188 -7.73 -7.63 -15.83
N VAL A 189 -6.96 -7.01 -14.96
CA VAL A 189 -5.48 -7.18 -14.90
C VAL A 189 -5.13 -8.64 -14.61
N LEU A 190 -5.80 -9.28 -13.64
CA LEU A 190 -5.61 -10.69 -13.33
C LEU A 190 -6.02 -11.60 -14.50
N LEU A 191 -7.10 -11.26 -15.21
CA LEU A 191 -7.56 -12.00 -16.38
C LEU A 191 -6.53 -11.97 -17.51
N ILE A 192 -5.93 -10.80 -17.77
CA ILE A 192 -4.84 -10.63 -18.74
C ILE A 192 -3.61 -11.44 -18.30
N THR A 193 -3.24 -11.35 -17.00
CA THR A 193 -2.07 -12.04 -16.45
C THR A 193 -2.19 -13.55 -16.49
N PHE A 194 -3.35 -14.09 -16.13
CA PHE A 194 -3.56 -15.53 -16.02
C PHE A 194 -4.20 -16.17 -17.27
N GLY A 195 -4.87 -15.39 -18.12
CA GLY A 195 -5.59 -15.90 -19.28
C GLY A 195 -6.72 -16.88 -18.93
N SER A 196 -7.27 -16.81 -17.71
CA SER A 196 -8.31 -17.69 -17.19
C SER A 196 -9.22 -16.97 -16.21
N PHE A 197 -10.53 -16.95 -16.48
CA PHE A 197 -11.54 -16.32 -15.64
C PHE A 197 -11.54 -16.88 -14.20
N ILE A 198 -11.40 -18.19 -14.05
CA ILE A 198 -11.40 -18.85 -12.74
C ILE A 198 -10.11 -18.52 -11.98
N ALA A 199 -8.95 -18.53 -12.65
CA ALA A 199 -7.68 -18.17 -12.02
C ALA A 199 -7.67 -16.69 -11.58
N ALA A 200 -8.28 -15.79 -12.36
CA ALA A 200 -8.42 -14.38 -12.01
C ALA A 200 -9.39 -14.16 -10.83
N GLY A 201 -10.48 -14.90 -10.76
CA GLY A 201 -11.50 -14.73 -9.72
C GLY A 201 -11.07 -15.25 -8.34
N MET A 202 -10.21 -16.27 -8.25
CA MET A 202 -9.83 -16.86 -6.97
C MET A 202 -9.11 -15.89 -6.01
N PRO A 203 -8.10 -15.11 -6.43
CA PRO A 203 -7.47 -14.11 -5.59
C PRO A 203 -8.48 -13.09 -5.04
N ILE A 204 -9.41 -12.63 -5.89
CA ILE A 204 -10.42 -11.65 -5.51
C ILE A 204 -11.40 -12.22 -4.48
N ILE A 205 -11.91 -13.44 -4.70
CA ILE A 205 -12.80 -14.10 -3.72
C ILE A 205 -12.07 -14.26 -2.37
N SER A 206 -10.81 -14.69 -2.39
CA SER A 206 -10.01 -14.84 -1.18
C SER A 206 -9.80 -13.49 -0.47
N ALA A 207 -9.50 -12.43 -1.22
CA ALA A 207 -9.30 -11.09 -0.68
C ALA A 207 -10.61 -10.51 -0.11
N LEU A 208 -11.74 -10.63 -0.82
CA LEU A 208 -13.03 -10.11 -0.36
C LEU A 208 -13.53 -10.80 0.91
N LEU A 209 -13.38 -12.12 1.01
CA LEU A 209 -13.74 -12.85 2.24
C LEU A 209 -12.79 -12.53 3.40
N GLY A 210 -11.49 -12.38 3.11
CA GLY A 210 -10.51 -11.89 4.09
C GLY A 210 -10.82 -10.48 4.55
N LEU A 211 -11.11 -9.57 3.62
CA LEU A 211 -11.50 -8.19 3.90
C LEU A 211 -12.76 -8.12 4.76
N GLY A 212 -13.83 -8.81 4.36
CA GLY A 212 -15.08 -8.83 5.13
C GLY A 212 -14.89 -9.35 6.56
N THR A 213 -13.97 -10.33 6.74
CA THR A 213 -13.60 -10.82 8.07
C THR A 213 -12.80 -9.77 8.85
N GLY A 214 -11.82 -9.12 8.22
CA GLY A 214 -11.00 -8.07 8.85
C GLY A 214 -11.83 -6.85 9.26
N VAL A 215 -12.62 -6.32 8.34
CA VAL A 215 -13.58 -5.22 8.59
C VAL A 215 -14.56 -5.59 9.69
N GLY A 216 -15.11 -6.80 9.64
CA GLY A 216 -16.02 -7.27 10.67
C GLY A 216 -15.38 -7.35 12.06
N ILE A 217 -14.12 -7.79 12.18
CA ILE A 217 -13.36 -7.78 13.44
C ILE A 217 -13.19 -6.33 13.93
N ILE A 218 -12.78 -5.41 13.05
CA ILE A 218 -12.62 -3.99 13.40
C ILE A 218 -13.95 -3.42 13.88
N SER A 219 -15.05 -3.70 13.17
CA SER A 219 -16.39 -3.28 13.57
C SER A 219 -16.84 -3.83 14.93
N LEU A 220 -16.46 -5.07 15.29
CA LEU A 220 -16.71 -5.62 16.63
C LEU A 220 -15.85 -4.92 17.70
N LEU A 221 -14.66 -4.47 17.35
CA LEU A 221 -13.78 -3.75 18.29
C LEU A 221 -14.33 -2.37 18.66
N THR A 222 -15.22 -1.77 17.85
CA THR A 222 -15.89 -0.50 18.20
C THR A 222 -16.78 -0.59 19.45
N TYR A 223 -17.12 -1.79 19.91
CA TYR A 223 -17.84 -1.96 21.19
C TYR A 223 -16.95 -1.79 22.43
N ALA A 224 -15.62 -1.78 22.24
CA ALA A 224 -14.65 -1.72 23.32
C ALA A 224 -13.62 -0.59 23.17
N PHE A 225 -13.49 -0.03 22.01
CA PHE A 225 -12.51 0.99 21.67
C PHE A 225 -13.15 2.05 20.75
N ASP A 226 -12.76 3.29 20.93
CA ASP A 226 -13.13 4.40 20.06
C ASP A 226 -12.29 4.31 18.78
N ILE A 227 -12.94 4.00 17.67
CA ILE A 227 -12.28 3.76 16.38
C ILE A 227 -12.77 4.82 15.39
N PRO A 228 -11.88 5.71 14.90
CA PRO A 228 -12.23 6.71 13.90
C PRO A 228 -12.71 6.09 12.59
N ASN A 229 -13.69 6.73 11.98
CA ASN A 229 -14.34 6.27 10.75
C ASN A 229 -13.35 6.09 9.58
N VAL A 230 -12.40 7.04 9.44
CA VAL A 230 -11.34 7.00 8.42
C VAL A 230 -10.47 5.73 8.53
N THR A 231 -10.38 5.13 9.74
CA THR A 231 -9.68 3.87 10.01
C THR A 231 -10.23 2.73 9.18
N LEU A 232 -11.55 2.68 9.04
CA LEU A 232 -12.22 1.60 8.31
C LEU A 232 -11.90 1.69 6.82
N THR A 233 -11.98 2.89 6.24
CA THR A 233 -11.62 3.12 4.83
C THR A 233 -10.17 2.73 4.53
N LEU A 234 -9.24 3.17 5.37
CA LEU A 234 -7.84 2.80 5.23
C LEU A 234 -7.63 1.28 5.33
N SER A 235 -8.31 0.64 6.28
CA SER A 235 -8.26 -0.82 6.46
C SER A 235 -8.83 -1.59 5.27
N VAL A 236 -9.89 -1.06 4.63
CA VAL A 236 -10.49 -1.59 3.39
C VAL A 236 -9.50 -1.46 2.24
N MET A 237 -8.93 -0.26 2.04
CA MET A 237 -7.95 0.01 0.98
C MET A 237 -6.76 -0.95 1.05
N ILE A 238 -6.16 -1.08 2.23
CA ILE A 238 -4.99 -1.94 2.45
C ILE A 238 -5.37 -3.41 2.37
N GLY A 239 -6.43 -3.82 3.06
CA GLY A 239 -6.88 -5.22 3.11
C GLY A 239 -7.22 -5.77 1.73
N LEU A 240 -7.85 -4.96 0.87
CA LEU A 240 -8.17 -5.34 -0.50
C LEU A 240 -6.90 -5.44 -1.36
N ALA A 241 -6.06 -4.41 -1.35
CA ALA A 241 -4.83 -4.36 -2.15
C ALA A 241 -3.89 -5.51 -1.78
N VAL A 242 -3.55 -5.65 -0.50
CA VAL A 242 -2.65 -6.69 0.03
C VAL A 242 -3.24 -8.09 -0.12
N GLY A 243 -4.56 -8.24 0.10
CA GLY A 243 -5.25 -9.52 -0.01
C GLY A 243 -5.21 -10.10 -1.42
N ILE A 244 -5.43 -9.26 -2.45
CA ILE A 244 -5.35 -9.67 -3.85
C ILE A 244 -3.89 -9.99 -4.22
N ASP A 245 -2.94 -9.17 -3.79
CA ASP A 245 -1.54 -9.31 -4.12
C ASP A 245 -0.93 -10.60 -3.53
N TYR A 246 -1.14 -10.88 -2.25
CA TYR A 246 -0.64 -12.10 -1.61
C TYR A 246 -1.25 -13.36 -2.21
N ALA A 247 -2.52 -13.31 -2.55
CA ALA A 247 -3.18 -14.40 -3.26
C ALA A 247 -2.61 -14.58 -4.67
N LEU A 248 -2.28 -13.50 -5.38
CA LEU A 248 -1.61 -13.53 -6.69
C LEU A 248 -0.27 -14.29 -6.61
N PHE A 249 0.59 -13.97 -5.63
CA PHE A 249 1.90 -14.61 -5.48
C PHE A 249 1.80 -16.13 -5.30
N ILE A 250 0.91 -16.59 -4.43
CA ILE A 250 0.72 -18.02 -4.17
C ILE A 250 0.15 -18.73 -5.40
N LEU A 251 -0.85 -18.14 -6.07
CA LEU A 251 -1.45 -18.72 -7.28
C LEU A 251 -0.46 -18.77 -8.45
N PHE A 252 0.34 -17.71 -8.62
CA PHE A 252 1.38 -17.68 -9.65
C PHE A 252 2.42 -18.77 -9.41
N ARG A 253 2.88 -18.93 -8.16
CA ARG A 253 3.84 -19.97 -7.80
C ARG A 253 3.26 -21.38 -7.99
N TYR A 254 1.99 -21.59 -7.62
CA TYR A 254 1.30 -22.84 -7.89
C TYR A 254 1.28 -23.17 -9.40
N ARG A 255 0.97 -22.20 -10.26
CA ARG A 255 0.94 -22.40 -11.72
C ARG A 255 2.33 -22.69 -12.32
N GLN A 256 3.41 -22.24 -11.69
CA GLN A 256 4.76 -22.64 -12.08
C GLN A 256 5.04 -24.10 -11.70
N ILE A 257 4.75 -24.46 -10.44
CA ILE A 257 5.07 -25.78 -9.89
C ILE A 257 4.23 -26.89 -10.53
N VAL A 258 2.95 -26.65 -10.80
CA VAL A 258 2.05 -27.68 -11.35
C VAL A 258 2.44 -28.14 -12.76
N LYS A 259 3.29 -27.38 -13.48
CA LYS A 259 3.87 -27.80 -14.77
C LYS A 259 4.81 -29.01 -14.63
N SER A 260 5.49 -29.14 -13.49
CA SER A 260 6.48 -30.16 -13.19
C SER A 260 6.01 -31.19 -12.15
N GLU A 261 5.07 -30.81 -11.26
CA GLU A 261 4.50 -31.68 -10.21
C GLU A 261 3.04 -32.02 -10.52
N PRO A 262 2.73 -33.26 -11.01
CA PRO A 262 1.37 -33.66 -11.37
C PRO A 262 0.42 -33.76 -10.17
N ASN A 263 0.95 -33.99 -8.97
CA ASN A 263 0.14 -34.09 -7.76
C ASN A 263 -0.26 -32.69 -7.27
N HIS A 264 -1.50 -32.30 -7.51
CA HIS A 264 -2.02 -30.97 -7.16
C HIS A 264 -1.91 -30.66 -5.65
N ILE A 265 -2.07 -31.63 -4.75
CA ILE A 265 -1.94 -31.42 -3.29
C ILE A 265 -0.48 -31.09 -2.94
N LYS A 266 0.46 -31.83 -3.52
CA LYS A 266 1.90 -31.59 -3.33
C LYS A 266 2.31 -30.25 -3.95
N ALA A 267 1.81 -29.93 -5.16
CA ALA A 267 2.06 -28.66 -5.83
C ALA A 267 1.54 -27.47 -5.03
N ILE A 268 0.33 -27.56 -4.43
CA ILE A 268 -0.22 -26.54 -3.53
C ILE A 268 0.64 -26.41 -2.28
N GLY A 269 1.01 -27.54 -1.66
CA GLY A 269 1.90 -27.53 -0.50
C GLY A 269 3.23 -26.83 -0.77
N LEU A 270 3.86 -27.11 -1.91
CA LEU A 270 5.11 -26.49 -2.34
C LEU A 270 4.91 -24.98 -2.63
N ALA A 271 3.81 -24.59 -3.25
CA ALA A 271 3.52 -23.18 -3.52
C ALA A 271 3.34 -22.38 -2.22
N VAL A 272 2.57 -22.92 -1.26
CA VAL A 272 2.39 -22.31 0.07
C VAL A 272 3.68 -22.36 0.88
N GLY A 273 4.48 -23.42 0.78
CA GLY A 273 5.76 -23.54 1.46
C GLY A 273 6.82 -22.55 0.96
N THR A 274 6.82 -22.21 -0.33
CA THR A 274 7.79 -21.28 -0.94
C THR A 274 7.25 -19.86 -0.99
N ALA A 275 6.25 -19.56 -1.82
CA ALA A 275 5.67 -18.22 -1.92
C ALA A 275 4.99 -17.77 -0.62
N GLY A 276 4.35 -18.69 0.14
CA GLY A 276 3.77 -18.35 1.42
C GLY A 276 4.78 -17.92 2.48
N SER A 277 6.03 -18.39 2.41
CA SER A 277 7.10 -17.87 3.29
C SER A 277 7.41 -16.40 3.00
N ALA A 278 7.45 -16.01 1.72
CA ALA A 278 7.60 -14.62 1.32
C ALA A 278 6.39 -13.78 1.73
N VAL A 279 5.17 -14.30 1.54
CA VAL A 279 3.92 -13.63 1.95
C VAL A 279 3.84 -13.38 3.47
N ILE A 280 4.28 -14.34 4.30
CA ILE A 280 4.35 -14.10 5.75
C ILE A 280 5.38 -13.01 6.08
N PHE A 281 6.56 -13.07 5.46
CA PHE A 281 7.56 -12.04 5.67
C PHE A 281 7.03 -10.66 5.27
N ALA A 282 6.44 -10.56 4.11
CA ALA A 282 5.78 -9.39 3.57
C ALA A 282 4.68 -8.88 4.51
N GLY A 283 3.76 -9.73 4.91
CA GLY A 283 2.69 -9.35 5.83
C GLY A 283 3.19 -8.87 7.20
N VAL A 284 4.24 -9.50 7.72
CA VAL A 284 4.86 -9.05 8.99
C VAL A 284 5.52 -7.68 8.83
N THR A 285 6.20 -7.41 7.71
CA THR A 285 6.80 -6.08 7.47
C THR A 285 5.74 -4.99 7.36
N VAL A 286 4.62 -5.26 6.66
CA VAL A 286 3.48 -4.32 6.60
C VAL A 286 2.87 -4.11 7.99
N ILE A 287 2.62 -5.18 8.75
CA ILE A 287 2.08 -5.08 10.12
C ILE A 287 3.00 -4.23 11.02
N ILE A 288 4.31 -4.46 10.98
CA ILE A 288 5.27 -3.67 11.76
C ILE A 288 5.23 -2.20 11.32
N ALA A 289 5.16 -1.94 10.01
CA ALA A 289 5.13 -0.58 9.47
C ALA A 289 3.88 0.19 9.90
N VAL A 290 2.69 -0.43 9.78
CA VAL A 290 1.44 0.23 10.19
C VAL A 290 1.30 0.33 11.72
N CYS A 291 1.75 -0.67 12.49
CA CYS A 291 1.85 -0.54 13.94
C CYS A 291 2.84 0.56 14.36
N GLY A 292 3.84 0.84 13.52
CA GLY A 292 4.78 1.95 13.72
C GLY A 292 4.11 3.33 13.78
N LEU A 293 2.90 3.49 13.23
CA LEU A 293 2.11 4.72 13.37
C LEU A 293 1.89 5.11 14.84
N SER A 294 1.88 4.15 15.76
CA SER A 294 1.79 4.42 17.20
C SER A 294 3.01 5.17 17.77
N LEU A 295 4.16 5.15 17.07
CA LEU A 295 5.36 5.87 17.49
C LEU A 295 5.27 7.39 17.28
N VAL A 296 4.29 7.83 16.49
CA VAL A 296 4.01 9.25 16.27
C VAL A 296 3.45 9.90 17.54
N GLY A 297 2.90 9.11 18.47
CA GLY A 297 2.34 9.59 19.73
C GLY A 297 0.98 10.26 19.58
N ILE A 298 0.23 9.88 18.55
CA ILE A 298 -1.11 10.39 18.23
C ILE A 298 -2.07 9.20 18.28
N ASP A 299 -3.06 9.26 19.18
CA ASP A 299 -3.90 8.11 19.50
C ASP A 299 -4.69 7.58 18.30
N PHE A 300 -5.30 8.46 17.50
CA PHE A 300 -6.06 8.01 16.33
C PHE A 300 -5.17 7.33 15.26
N LEU A 301 -3.93 7.79 15.07
CA LEU A 301 -2.98 7.13 14.16
C LEU A 301 -2.56 5.74 14.67
N ALA A 302 -2.41 5.59 15.99
CA ALA A 302 -2.13 4.29 16.60
C ALA A 302 -3.30 3.32 16.36
N VAL A 303 -4.54 3.76 16.58
CA VAL A 303 -5.75 2.97 16.32
C VAL A 303 -5.84 2.60 14.84
N MET A 304 -5.62 3.56 13.93
CA MET A 304 -5.58 3.30 12.48
C MET A 304 -4.51 2.25 12.11
N GLY A 305 -3.33 2.35 12.72
CA GLY A 305 -2.25 1.40 12.52
C GLY A 305 -2.61 -0.01 12.96
N PHE A 306 -3.16 -0.16 14.18
CA PHE A 306 -3.56 -1.47 14.70
C PHE A 306 -4.73 -2.09 13.92
N ALA A 307 -5.72 -1.31 13.54
CA ALA A 307 -6.84 -1.80 12.72
C ALA A 307 -6.36 -2.25 11.32
N SER A 308 -5.48 -1.46 10.69
CA SER A 308 -4.85 -1.83 9.42
C SER A 308 -4.02 -3.11 9.56
N ALA A 309 -3.30 -3.28 10.67
CA ALA A 309 -2.55 -4.50 10.97
C ALA A 309 -3.46 -5.74 11.07
N ILE A 310 -4.65 -5.60 11.66
CA ILE A 310 -5.67 -6.67 11.70
C ILE A 310 -6.10 -7.04 10.29
N SER A 311 -6.43 -6.07 9.43
CA SER A 311 -6.80 -6.32 8.03
C SER A 311 -5.70 -7.06 7.27
N VAL A 312 -4.44 -6.64 7.40
CA VAL A 312 -3.29 -7.30 6.77
C VAL A 312 -3.10 -8.71 7.31
N PHE A 313 -3.19 -8.91 8.63
CA PHE A 313 -3.08 -10.23 9.24
C PHE A 313 -4.13 -11.20 8.69
N VAL A 314 -5.39 -10.78 8.62
CA VAL A 314 -6.49 -11.59 8.08
C VAL A 314 -6.28 -11.87 6.59
N ALA A 315 -5.79 -10.89 5.81
CA ALA A 315 -5.44 -11.07 4.40
C ALA A 315 -4.35 -12.15 4.21
N VAL A 316 -3.28 -12.13 5.03
CA VAL A 316 -2.24 -13.18 5.03
C VAL A 316 -2.83 -14.55 5.35
N VAL A 317 -3.65 -14.66 6.39
CA VAL A 317 -4.29 -15.92 6.79
C VAL A 317 -5.22 -16.42 5.68
N SER A 318 -5.98 -15.54 5.04
CA SER A 318 -6.85 -15.88 3.91
C SER A 318 -6.05 -16.41 2.72
N ALA A 319 -4.97 -15.73 2.34
CA ALA A 319 -4.10 -16.16 1.25
C ALA A 319 -3.44 -17.53 1.51
N LEU A 320 -3.10 -17.83 2.77
CA LEU A 320 -2.44 -19.10 3.15
C LEU A 320 -3.41 -20.26 3.39
N THR A 321 -4.70 -20.00 3.59
CA THR A 321 -5.68 -21.05 3.94
C THR A 321 -6.86 -21.12 2.97
N LEU A 322 -7.54 -20.01 2.71
CA LEU A 322 -8.71 -19.99 1.83
C LEU A 322 -8.33 -20.19 0.36
N LEU A 323 -7.32 -19.44 -0.10
CA LEU A 323 -6.88 -19.55 -1.50
C LEU A 323 -6.37 -20.96 -1.86
N PRO A 324 -5.54 -21.67 -1.06
CA PRO A 324 -5.15 -23.05 -1.35
C PRO A 324 -6.33 -24.01 -1.42
N ALA A 325 -7.38 -23.81 -0.61
CA ALA A 325 -8.61 -24.57 -0.68
C ALA A 325 -9.35 -24.34 -2.02
N LEU A 326 -9.46 -23.08 -2.47
CA LEU A 326 -10.05 -22.71 -3.76
C LEU A 326 -9.24 -23.29 -4.92
N ILE A 327 -7.90 -23.19 -4.88
CA ILE A 327 -7.02 -23.81 -5.88
C ILE A 327 -7.26 -25.33 -5.95
N SER A 328 -7.40 -26.00 -4.80
CA SER A 328 -7.66 -27.44 -4.75
C SER A 328 -9.02 -27.83 -5.34
N ILE A 329 -10.04 -26.97 -5.23
CA ILE A 329 -11.36 -27.20 -5.85
C ILE A 329 -11.27 -27.07 -7.36
N PHE A 330 -10.64 -26.00 -7.84
CA PHE A 330 -10.63 -25.64 -9.26
C PHE A 330 -9.37 -26.07 -10.00
N HIS A 331 -8.50 -26.91 -9.41
CA HIS A 331 -7.21 -27.31 -9.97
C HIS A 331 -7.27 -27.76 -11.43
N LYS A 332 -8.34 -28.47 -11.84
CA LYS A 332 -8.51 -28.97 -13.25
C LYS A 332 -8.74 -27.85 -14.26
N LYS A 333 -9.27 -26.68 -13.83
CA LYS A 333 -9.65 -25.57 -14.70
C LYS A 333 -8.60 -24.45 -14.77
N ILE A 334 -7.55 -24.54 -13.95
CA ILE A 334 -6.53 -23.50 -13.83
C ILE A 334 -5.13 -23.95 -14.32
N HIS A 335 -5.06 -25.15 -14.95
CA HIS A 335 -3.81 -25.61 -15.56
C HIS A 335 -3.35 -24.62 -16.64
N PRO A 336 -2.07 -24.17 -16.60
CA PRO A 336 -1.53 -23.32 -17.66
C PRO A 336 -1.53 -24.08 -18.98
N LYS A 337 -1.98 -23.42 -20.06
CA LYS A 337 -1.82 -23.98 -21.40
C LYS A 337 -0.32 -24.05 -21.72
N GLN A 338 0.18 -25.18 -22.15
CA GLN A 338 1.56 -25.31 -22.63
C GLN A 338 1.69 -24.49 -23.93
N THR A 339 2.35 -23.34 -23.83
CA THR A 339 2.74 -22.54 -24.98
C THR A 339 4.12 -22.97 -25.43
N LYS A 340 4.31 -23.28 -26.70
CA LYS A 340 5.57 -23.71 -27.31
C LYS A 340 6.72 -22.70 -27.18
N SER A 341 6.44 -21.45 -26.79
CA SER A 341 7.43 -20.37 -26.69
C SER A 341 8.25 -20.36 -25.40
N GLU A 342 7.93 -21.21 -24.41
CA GLU A 342 8.72 -21.27 -23.16
C GLU A 342 10.05 -22.05 -23.29
N PHE A 343 10.31 -22.66 -24.43
CA PHE A 343 11.54 -23.40 -24.72
C PHE A 343 12.65 -22.55 -25.37
N ASP A 344 12.38 -21.27 -25.66
CA ASP A 344 13.43 -20.36 -26.14
C ASP A 344 14.32 -19.94 -24.98
N GLY A 345 15.53 -20.51 -24.91
CA GLY A 345 16.54 -20.28 -23.89
C GLY A 345 17.09 -18.85 -23.81
N ASP A 346 16.51 -17.90 -24.56
CA ASP A 346 16.92 -16.50 -24.55
C ASP A 346 16.45 -15.81 -23.26
N VAL A 347 17.40 -15.51 -22.36
CA VAL A 347 17.20 -14.77 -21.11
C VAL A 347 17.00 -13.27 -21.37
N ASP A 348 17.25 -12.84 -22.60
CA ASP A 348 17.33 -11.45 -23.00
C ASP A 348 15.97 -10.85 -23.36
N THR A 349 15.29 -10.20 -22.39
CA THR A 349 14.16 -9.32 -22.70
C THR A 349 14.66 -7.96 -23.19
N LYS A 350 13.85 -7.19 -23.97
CA LYS A 350 14.21 -5.83 -24.39
C LYS A 350 14.51 -4.94 -23.18
N TRP A 351 13.76 -5.11 -22.09
CA TRP A 351 13.93 -4.35 -20.85
C TRP A 351 15.24 -4.72 -20.14
N SER A 352 15.52 -6.00 -19.94
CA SER A 352 16.75 -6.43 -19.30
C SER A 352 17.98 -6.05 -20.11
N LYS A 353 17.93 -6.11 -21.45
CA LYS A 353 19.00 -5.61 -22.32
C LYS A 353 19.27 -4.11 -22.13
N PHE A 354 18.22 -3.30 -21.97
CA PHE A 354 18.38 -1.87 -21.71
C PHE A 354 19.00 -1.62 -20.32
N VAL A 355 18.43 -2.21 -19.26
CA VAL A 355 18.86 -1.99 -17.89
C VAL A 355 20.29 -2.46 -17.62
N VAL A 356 20.67 -3.62 -18.18
CA VAL A 356 22.00 -4.21 -17.99
C VAL A 356 23.02 -3.64 -18.99
N GLY A 357 22.59 -3.40 -20.24
CA GLY A 357 23.51 -2.91 -21.29
C GLY A 357 23.81 -1.41 -21.21
N LYS A 358 22.91 -0.61 -20.63
CA LYS A 358 23.07 0.84 -20.43
C LYS A 358 22.71 1.26 -19.01
N PRO A 359 23.35 0.72 -17.97
CA PRO A 359 22.91 0.92 -16.60
C PRO A 359 22.98 2.38 -16.13
N LEU A 360 23.99 3.15 -16.58
CA LEU A 360 24.09 4.57 -16.24
C LEU A 360 22.93 5.38 -16.82
N ALA A 361 22.55 5.11 -18.07
CA ALA A 361 21.40 5.79 -18.69
C ALA A 361 20.09 5.41 -17.96
N ALA A 362 19.94 4.15 -17.57
CA ALA A 362 18.78 3.70 -16.81
C ALA A 362 18.68 4.40 -15.45
N VAL A 363 19.78 4.54 -14.74
CA VAL A 363 19.85 5.26 -13.46
C VAL A 363 19.54 6.75 -13.66
N LEU A 364 20.12 7.41 -14.65
CA LEU A 364 19.87 8.83 -14.90
C LEU A 364 18.42 9.11 -15.27
N ILE A 365 17.81 8.28 -16.12
CA ILE A 365 16.39 8.41 -16.49
C ILE A 365 15.50 8.24 -15.25
N GLY A 366 15.74 7.19 -14.45
CA GLY A 366 14.97 6.96 -13.23
C GLY A 366 15.11 8.09 -12.22
N LEU A 367 16.33 8.60 -12.01
CA LEU A 367 16.58 9.73 -11.12
C LEU A 367 15.90 11.01 -11.63
N ILE A 368 15.98 11.33 -12.92
CA ILE A 368 15.35 12.53 -13.49
C ILE A 368 13.84 12.47 -13.27
N ILE A 369 13.19 11.33 -13.56
CA ILE A 369 11.74 11.19 -13.37
C ILE A 369 11.36 11.43 -11.90
N LEU A 370 12.05 10.79 -10.96
CA LEU A 370 11.72 10.90 -9.54
C LEU A 370 12.05 12.29 -8.97
N VAL A 371 13.17 12.90 -9.38
CA VAL A 371 13.53 14.26 -8.95
C VAL A 371 12.54 15.29 -9.50
N VAL A 372 12.14 15.18 -10.75
CA VAL A 372 11.13 16.10 -11.34
C VAL A 372 9.80 15.96 -10.60
N ALA A 373 9.36 14.73 -10.31
CA ALA A 373 8.14 14.50 -9.53
C ALA A 373 8.26 15.00 -8.07
N ALA A 374 9.47 15.05 -7.52
CA ALA A 374 9.76 15.49 -6.17
C ALA A 374 9.78 17.03 -5.99
N ILE A 375 10.05 17.80 -7.04
CA ILE A 375 10.20 19.29 -6.95
C ILE A 375 9.04 19.96 -6.19
N PRO A 376 7.76 19.64 -6.48
CA PRO A 376 6.63 20.32 -5.83
C PRO A 376 6.53 20.12 -4.31
N ILE A 377 7.27 19.18 -3.72
CA ILE A 377 7.25 18.95 -2.26
C ILE A 377 7.71 20.19 -1.46
N ASN A 378 8.53 21.05 -2.07
CA ASN A 378 9.00 22.27 -1.40
C ASN A 378 7.86 23.27 -1.11
N ASP A 379 6.75 23.16 -1.84
CA ASP A 379 5.57 24.01 -1.69
C ASP A 379 4.45 23.28 -0.93
N MET A 380 4.72 22.07 -0.42
CA MET A 380 3.75 21.26 0.29
C MET A 380 3.27 21.96 1.56
N ARG A 381 1.97 22.19 1.65
CA ARG A 381 1.30 22.64 2.86
C ARG A 381 0.43 21.52 3.39
N LEU A 382 0.44 21.35 4.70
CA LEU A 382 -0.36 20.37 5.41
C LEU A 382 -1.55 21.06 6.08
N GLY A 383 -2.72 20.43 6.03
CA GLY A 383 -3.94 20.94 6.65
C GLY A 383 -4.96 19.82 6.81
N ILE A 384 -6.11 20.18 7.36
CA ILE A 384 -7.26 19.28 7.40
C ILE A 384 -8.27 19.80 6.39
N PRO A 385 -8.67 19.00 5.38
CA PRO A 385 -9.66 19.40 4.40
C PRO A 385 -10.97 19.80 5.07
N ASP A 386 -11.58 20.88 4.58
CA ASP A 386 -12.88 21.36 4.98
C ASP A 386 -13.92 21.21 3.85
N ASP A 387 -15.16 21.63 4.11
CA ASP A 387 -16.23 21.60 3.10
C ASP A 387 -15.92 22.42 1.84
N GLY A 388 -15.03 23.41 1.94
CA GLY A 388 -14.57 24.20 0.80
C GLY A 388 -13.72 23.44 -0.22
N MET A 389 -13.20 22.28 0.15
CA MET A 389 -12.40 21.41 -0.73
C MET A 389 -13.22 20.28 -1.39
N LYS A 390 -14.49 20.12 -1.03
CA LYS A 390 -15.37 19.09 -1.61
C LYS A 390 -15.68 19.38 -3.09
N PRO A 391 -16.17 18.39 -3.86
CA PRO A 391 -16.60 18.60 -5.26
C PRO A 391 -17.66 19.72 -5.40
N GLU A 392 -17.58 20.48 -6.50
CA GLU A 392 -18.42 21.66 -6.76
C GLU A 392 -19.93 21.36 -6.78
N ASP A 393 -20.33 20.14 -7.10
CA ASP A 393 -21.72 19.71 -7.19
C ASP A 393 -22.33 19.32 -5.83
N THR A 394 -21.52 19.18 -4.78
CA THR A 394 -21.99 18.82 -3.44
C THR A 394 -22.67 19.99 -2.74
N THR A 395 -23.73 19.71 -1.95
CA THR A 395 -24.42 20.74 -1.17
C THR A 395 -23.50 21.40 -0.15
N GLN A 396 -22.57 20.66 0.46
CA GLN A 396 -21.59 21.20 1.41
C GLN A 396 -20.69 22.26 0.78
N LYS A 397 -20.17 22.01 -0.44
CA LYS A 397 -19.33 22.98 -1.15
C LYS A 397 -20.11 24.24 -1.52
N LYS A 398 -21.32 24.06 -2.05
CA LYS A 398 -22.19 25.19 -2.40
C LYS A 398 -22.56 26.04 -1.19
N ALA A 399 -22.89 25.40 -0.06
CA ALA A 399 -23.17 26.11 1.20
C ALA A 399 -21.93 26.89 1.66
N TYR A 400 -20.75 26.24 1.65
CA TYR A 400 -19.49 26.89 2.00
C TYR A 400 -19.19 28.12 1.14
N ASP A 401 -19.38 28.00 -0.18
CA ASP A 401 -19.14 29.12 -1.12
C ASP A 401 -20.13 30.27 -0.92
N ILE A 402 -21.42 29.95 -0.66
CA ILE A 402 -22.44 30.98 -0.37
C ILE A 402 -22.08 31.73 0.90
N VAL A 403 -21.67 31.01 1.95
CA VAL A 403 -21.25 31.65 3.22
C VAL A 403 -19.99 32.51 2.98
N SER A 404 -19.00 32.01 2.26
CA SER A 404 -17.79 32.77 1.94
C SER A 404 -18.09 34.05 1.14
N ASP A 405 -19.01 33.98 0.15
CA ASP A 405 -19.38 35.12 -0.70
C ASP A 405 -20.18 36.20 0.06
N LYS A 406 -21.07 35.79 0.99
CA LYS A 406 -22.02 36.67 1.63
C LYS A 406 -21.65 37.14 3.04
N PHE A 407 -20.82 36.39 3.75
CA PHE A 407 -20.41 36.70 5.12
C PHE A 407 -18.87 36.89 5.21
N GLY A 408 -18.12 36.68 4.13
CA GLY A 408 -16.67 36.75 4.10
C GLY A 408 -16.00 35.38 4.13
N GLU A 409 -14.85 35.24 3.45
CA GLU A 409 -14.13 33.97 3.37
C GLU A 409 -13.75 33.41 4.75
N GLY A 410 -13.39 34.26 5.69
CA GLY A 410 -12.97 33.88 7.03
C GLY A 410 -14.10 33.43 7.95
N PHE A 411 -15.37 33.62 7.55
CA PHE A 411 -16.50 33.22 8.37
C PHE A 411 -16.57 31.71 8.58
N ASN A 412 -16.07 30.92 7.62
CA ASN A 412 -15.96 29.47 7.76
C ASN A 412 -14.75 29.04 8.62
N GLY A 413 -13.89 29.98 9.05
CA GLY A 413 -12.67 29.71 9.78
C GLY A 413 -12.58 30.43 11.12
N GLN A 414 -13.71 30.63 11.82
CA GLN A 414 -13.77 31.38 13.06
C GLN A 414 -12.79 30.85 14.11
N ILE A 415 -12.14 31.80 14.80
CA ILE A 415 -11.22 31.57 15.91
C ILE A 415 -11.91 31.99 17.19
N ALA A 416 -11.83 31.20 18.24
CA ALA A 416 -12.35 31.51 19.56
C ALA A 416 -11.19 31.89 20.48
N MET A 417 -11.26 33.09 21.07
CA MET A 417 -10.32 33.50 22.11
C MET A 417 -11.01 33.48 23.47
N LEU A 418 -10.51 32.63 24.35
CA LEU A 418 -10.91 32.55 25.75
C LEU A 418 -10.04 33.48 26.57
N VAL A 419 -10.66 34.45 27.25
CA VAL A 419 -9.99 35.41 28.11
C VAL A 419 -10.34 35.08 29.56
N ASN A 420 -9.30 34.75 30.36
CA ASN A 420 -9.47 34.54 31.80
C ASN A 420 -9.53 35.93 32.52
N VAL A 421 -10.65 36.23 33.11
CA VAL A 421 -10.92 37.52 33.79
C VAL A 421 -11.14 37.37 35.30
N LYS A 422 -10.89 36.20 35.85
CA LYS A 422 -11.18 35.82 37.25
C LYS A 422 -10.60 36.77 38.27
N ASP A 423 -9.39 37.28 38.06
CA ASP A 423 -8.67 38.15 38.98
C ASP A 423 -9.09 39.65 38.86
N GLN A 424 -10.02 39.95 37.93
CA GLN A 424 -10.48 41.33 37.61
C GLN A 424 -11.99 41.54 37.91
N ASN A 425 -12.67 40.58 38.52
CA ASN A 425 -14.11 40.63 38.77
C ASN A 425 -14.57 41.68 39.82
N ASP A 426 -13.63 42.35 40.53
CA ASP A 426 -13.95 43.25 41.60
C ASP A 426 -14.52 44.60 41.13
N ASN A 427 -14.30 44.99 39.83
CA ASN A 427 -14.83 46.22 39.24
C ASN A 427 -15.45 45.97 37.84
N PRO A 428 -16.77 45.70 37.72
CA PRO A 428 -17.39 45.38 36.44
C PRO A 428 -17.30 46.46 35.34
N GLU A 429 -17.20 47.74 35.69
CA GLU A 429 -17.10 48.83 34.71
C GLU A 429 -15.69 48.86 34.06
N ASP A 430 -14.64 48.68 34.87
CA ASP A 430 -13.26 48.63 34.37
C ASP A 430 -13.04 47.33 33.55
N LEU A 431 -13.57 46.20 34.01
CA LEU A 431 -13.52 44.95 33.28
C LEU A 431 -14.13 45.09 31.88
N GLN A 432 -15.34 45.71 31.79
CA GLN A 432 -16.01 45.87 30.49
C GLN A 432 -15.23 46.79 29.55
N LYS A 433 -14.59 47.84 30.10
CA LYS A 433 -13.75 48.78 29.34
C LYS A 433 -12.49 48.09 28.83
N ASP A 434 -11.85 47.30 29.68
CA ASP A 434 -10.63 46.57 29.32
C ASP A 434 -10.90 45.49 28.29
N LEU A 435 -12.00 44.77 28.40
CA LEU A 435 -12.48 43.80 27.39
C LEU A 435 -12.77 44.46 26.04
N GLN A 436 -13.41 45.66 26.04
CA GLN A 436 -13.63 46.41 24.81
C GLN A 436 -12.32 46.91 24.19
N SER A 437 -11.34 47.30 25.03
CA SER A 437 -10.03 47.71 24.54
C SER A 437 -9.24 46.56 23.97
N LEU A 438 -9.29 45.37 24.58
CA LEU A 438 -8.74 44.12 24.05
C LEU A 438 -9.37 43.76 22.70
N THR A 439 -10.69 43.84 22.61
CA THR A 439 -11.40 43.54 21.33
C THR A 439 -10.98 44.53 20.23
N LYS A 440 -10.73 45.76 20.58
CA LYS A 440 -10.23 46.77 19.65
C LYS A 440 -8.79 46.48 19.21
N ASP A 441 -7.91 46.16 20.15
CA ASP A 441 -6.52 45.76 19.81
C ASP A 441 -6.50 44.58 18.84
N ILE A 442 -7.38 43.58 19.03
CA ILE A 442 -7.55 42.42 18.14
C ILE A 442 -8.06 42.84 16.76
N ASN A 443 -9.05 43.74 16.69
CA ASN A 443 -9.56 44.25 15.41
C ASN A 443 -8.54 45.06 14.62
N ASP A 444 -7.56 45.64 15.28
CA ASP A 444 -6.48 46.43 14.66
C ASP A 444 -5.29 45.53 14.21
N MET A 445 -5.34 44.19 14.44
CA MET A 445 -4.32 43.25 14.01
C MET A 445 -4.42 42.94 12.50
N ASP A 446 -3.29 42.61 11.88
CA ASP A 446 -3.24 42.13 10.51
C ASP A 446 -4.02 40.81 10.39
N HIS A 447 -4.70 40.61 9.28
CA HIS A 447 -5.47 39.40 8.93
C HIS A 447 -6.76 39.17 9.75
N VAL A 448 -7.20 40.12 10.57
CA VAL A 448 -8.48 40.12 11.26
C VAL A 448 -9.50 40.90 10.43
N ASP A 449 -10.60 40.26 10.04
CA ASP A 449 -11.74 40.94 9.43
C ASP A 449 -12.63 41.56 10.52
N MET A 450 -12.95 40.78 11.55
CA MET A 450 -13.80 41.28 12.66
C MET A 450 -13.57 40.44 13.93
N ALA A 451 -13.51 41.11 15.10
CA ALA A 451 -13.67 40.49 16.41
C ALA A 451 -14.99 40.88 17.04
N THR A 452 -15.73 39.88 17.54
CA THR A 452 -17.06 40.10 18.13
C THR A 452 -16.94 40.73 19.54
N PRO A 453 -18.01 41.44 20.04
CA PRO A 453 -18.06 41.86 21.45
C PRO A 453 -17.87 40.65 22.38
N PRO A 454 -17.12 40.80 23.48
CA PRO A 454 -16.87 39.71 24.41
C PRO A 454 -18.12 39.26 25.12
N GLN A 455 -18.34 37.97 25.22
CA GLN A 455 -19.42 37.32 25.96
C GLN A 455 -18.86 36.77 27.26
N LEU A 456 -19.39 37.18 28.41
CA LEU A 456 -18.99 36.60 29.70
C LEU A 456 -19.66 35.25 29.94
N SER A 457 -18.94 34.32 30.55
CA SER A 457 -19.48 33.03 31.01
C SER A 457 -20.44 33.22 32.19
N ASP A 458 -21.27 32.21 32.48
CA ASP A 458 -22.15 32.21 33.62
C ASP A 458 -21.41 32.34 34.95
N SER A 459 -20.21 31.77 35.05
CA SER A 459 -19.31 31.89 36.21
C SER A 459 -18.75 33.31 36.37
N LYS A 460 -18.70 34.11 35.29
CA LYS A 460 -18.01 35.40 35.14
C LYS A 460 -16.48 35.32 35.33
N ASP A 461 -15.93 34.13 35.29
CA ASP A 461 -14.47 33.88 35.37
C ASP A 461 -13.81 34.03 34.02
N TYR A 462 -14.59 33.89 32.93
CA TYR A 462 -14.09 33.90 31.54
C TYR A 462 -14.94 34.81 30.65
N ALA A 463 -14.28 35.31 29.60
CA ALA A 463 -14.94 35.97 28.48
C ALA A 463 -14.54 35.26 27.16
N LEU A 464 -15.51 35.14 26.25
CA LEU A 464 -15.29 34.56 24.93
C LEU A 464 -15.37 35.64 23.86
N VAL A 465 -14.36 35.74 23.00
CA VAL A 465 -14.30 36.61 21.82
C VAL A 465 -14.21 35.71 20.57
N ALA A 466 -15.18 35.83 19.68
CA ALA A 466 -15.07 35.19 18.38
C ALA A 466 -14.36 36.15 17.41
N ILE A 467 -13.35 35.64 16.71
CA ILE A 467 -12.50 36.37 15.78
C ILE A 467 -12.71 35.75 14.38
N ILE A 468 -13.09 36.57 13.43
CA ILE A 468 -13.27 36.21 12.03
C ILE A 468 -12.01 36.64 11.29
N PRO A 469 -11.21 35.72 10.72
CA PRO A 469 -10.07 36.06 9.89
C PRO A 469 -10.50 36.66 8.54
N GLU A 470 -9.60 37.34 7.84
CA GLU A 470 -9.86 37.84 6.47
C GLU A 470 -10.03 36.72 5.44
N LYS A 471 -9.40 35.55 5.68
CA LYS A 471 -9.36 34.40 4.76
C LYS A 471 -9.84 33.13 5.43
N GLY A 472 -10.17 32.13 4.60
CA GLY A 472 -10.68 30.85 5.05
C GLY A 472 -9.69 30.05 5.93
N PRO A 473 -10.17 28.94 6.56
CA PRO A 473 -9.45 28.20 7.61
C PRO A 473 -8.09 27.63 7.16
N ASN A 474 -7.97 27.29 5.87
CA ASN A 474 -6.76 26.68 5.29
C ASN A 474 -5.78 27.72 4.66
N ALA A 475 -6.04 29.03 4.82
CA ALA A 475 -5.17 30.09 4.31
C ALA A 475 -3.92 30.25 5.19
N GLN A 476 -2.79 30.65 4.56
CA GLN A 476 -1.56 30.92 5.30
C GLN A 476 -1.72 32.10 6.25
N SER A 477 -2.44 33.13 5.82
CA SER A 477 -2.73 34.30 6.65
C SER A 477 -3.52 33.96 7.93
N THR A 478 -4.43 32.98 7.86
CA THR A 478 -5.15 32.50 9.04
C THR A 478 -4.22 31.75 10.00
N ASN A 479 -3.25 31.01 9.48
CA ASN A 479 -2.23 30.38 10.31
C ASN A 479 -1.35 31.43 11.00
N ASP A 480 -0.89 32.44 10.24
CA ASP A 480 -0.06 33.53 10.77
C ASP A 480 -0.84 34.31 11.86
N LEU A 481 -2.13 34.59 11.64
CA LEU A 481 -3.00 35.22 12.64
C LEU A 481 -3.11 34.41 13.94
N VAL A 482 -3.21 33.08 13.86
CA VAL A 482 -3.24 32.23 15.07
C VAL A 482 -1.96 32.36 15.87
N HIS A 483 -0.81 32.48 15.23
CA HIS A 483 0.46 32.73 15.91
C HIS A 483 0.50 34.12 16.54
N ASP A 484 0.08 35.16 15.82
CA ASP A 484 0.03 36.54 16.33
C ASP A 484 -0.93 36.65 17.53
N LEU A 485 -2.09 36.01 17.51
CA LEU A 485 -3.01 35.96 18.63
C LEU A 485 -2.45 35.25 19.88
N ARG A 486 -1.59 34.25 19.69
CA ARG A 486 -0.88 33.58 20.79
C ARG A 486 0.23 34.46 21.40
N ASP A 487 0.97 35.15 20.53
CA ASP A 487 2.01 36.06 20.98
C ASP A 487 1.41 37.28 21.73
N TYR A 488 0.16 37.67 21.37
CA TYR A 488 -0.58 38.73 22.04
C TYR A 488 -0.96 38.42 23.51
N ASP A 489 -0.90 37.17 23.96
CA ASP A 489 -1.15 36.78 25.37
C ASP A 489 -0.24 37.55 26.33
N ASP A 490 1.04 37.79 25.96
CA ASP A 490 1.99 38.57 26.77
C ASP A 490 1.56 40.04 26.84
N ASP A 491 1.17 40.65 25.72
CA ASP A 491 0.68 42.02 25.68
C ASP A 491 -0.64 42.19 26.46
N ALA A 492 -1.55 41.25 26.38
CA ALA A 492 -2.82 41.22 27.11
C ALA A 492 -2.61 41.12 28.63
N ARG A 493 -1.61 40.34 29.07
CA ARG A 493 -1.22 40.24 30.48
C ARG A 493 -0.62 41.54 30.97
N ASP A 494 0.27 42.17 30.20
CA ASP A 494 0.94 43.40 30.58
C ASP A 494 0.00 44.60 30.62
N LYS A 495 -0.93 44.69 29.66
CA LYS A 495 -1.87 45.81 29.54
C LYS A 495 -3.09 45.69 30.45
N TYR A 496 -3.69 44.50 30.50
CA TYR A 496 -5.02 44.26 31.07
C TYR A 496 -5.02 43.25 32.22
N ASN A 497 -3.86 42.63 32.50
CA ASN A 497 -3.73 41.47 33.41
C ASN A 497 -4.66 40.28 33.02
N PHE A 498 -4.94 40.13 31.73
CA PHE A 498 -5.71 39.00 31.18
C PHE A 498 -4.80 37.92 30.68
N LYS A 499 -5.17 36.62 30.89
CA LYS A 499 -4.58 35.52 30.21
C LYS A 499 -5.51 35.12 29.04
N THR A 500 -4.96 35.08 27.83
CA THR A 500 -5.69 34.71 26.64
C THR A 500 -5.27 33.33 26.13
N GLU A 501 -6.23 32.57 25.70
CA GLU A 501 -5.99 31.25 25.06
C GLU A 501 -6.84 31.17 23.78
N VAL A 502 -6.28 30.67 22.70
CA VAL A 502 -6.99 30.58 21.41
C VAL A 502 -7.39 29.14 21.10
N SER A 503 -8.59 28.98 20.54
CA SER A 503 -9.19 27.73 20.14
C SER A 503 -10.12 27.91 18.93
N GLY A 504 -10.94 26.93 18.64
CA GLY A 504 -11.81 26.82 17.47
C GLY A 504 -11.27 25.81 16.48
N GLN A 505 -12.15 25.30 15.60
CA GLN A 505 -11.83 24.21 14.69
C GLN A 505 -10.59 24.51 13.82
N SER A 506 -10.46 25.75 13.33
CA SER A 506 -9.30 26.15 12.52
C SER A 506 -8.00 26.08 13.30
N VAL A 507 -8.00 26.49 14.58
CA VAL A 507 -6.81 26.48 15.46
C VAL A 507 -6.42 25.04 15.81
N ILE A 508 -7.41 24.19 16.13
CA ILE A 508 -7.20 22.77 16.39
C ILE A 508 -6.55 22.10 15.17
N ASN A 509 -7.05 22.38 13.96
CA ASN A 509 -6.52 21.82 12.71
C ASN A 509 -5.08 22.29 12.44
N ILE A 510 -4.74 23.55 12.75
CA ILE A 510 -3.39 24.10 12.64
C ILE A 510 -2.44 23.40 13.62
N ASP A 511 -2.83 23.26 14.89
CA ASP A 511 -2.02 22.60 15.92
C ASP A 511 -1.78 21.12 15.59
N MET A 512 -2.82 20.42 15.14
CA MET A 512 -2.71 19.04 14.68
C MET A 512 -1.73 18.93 13.51
N SER A 513 -1.84 19.81 12.52
CA SER A 513 -0.96 19.81 11.36
C SER A 513 0.49 20.09 11.73
N GLN A 514 0.72 21.00 12.67
CA GLN A 514 2.07 21.31 13.17
C GLN A 514 2.65 20.11 13.91
N LYS A 515 1.92 19.52 14.85
CA LYS A 515 2.39 18.37 15.64
C LYS A 515 2.68 17.14 14.74
N LEU A 516 1.85 16.92 13.72
CA LEU A 516 2.08 15.89 12.72
C LEU A 516 3.35 16.16 11.90
N ASN A 517 3.53 17.40 11.46
CA ASN A 517 4.72 17.80 10.70
C ASN A 517 6.01 17.61 11.50
N GLU A 518 6.00 17.93 12.80
CA GLU A 518 7.14 17.71 13.71
C GLU A 518 7.46 16.22 13.91
N ALA A 519 6.45 15.34 13.83
CA ALA A 519 6.63 13.90 14.00
C ALA A 519 7.17 13.20 12.75
N ILE A 520 6.98 13.76 11.53
CA ILE A 520 7.39 13.15 10.26
C ILE A 520 8.87 12.75 10.23
N PRO A 521 9.85 13.61 10.57
CA PRO A 521 11.27 13.26 10.46
C PRO A 521 11.66 12.09 11.38
N LEU A 522 11.14 12.06 12.61
CA LEU A 522 11.40 10.98 13.56
C LEU A 522 10.82 9.67 13.05
N PHE A 523 9.56 9.68 12.65
CA PHE A 523 8.87 8.50 12.14
C PHE A 523 9.55 7.95 10.88
N ALA A 524 9.84 8.82 9.90
CA ALA A 524 10.55 8.45 8.69
C ALA A 524 11.94 7.85 9.00
N GLY A 525 12.67 8.43 9.94
CA GLY A 525 13.97 7.92 10.38
C GLY A 525 13.89 6.51 10.97
N VAL A 526 12.90 6.26 11.82
CA VAL A 526 12.67 4.93 12.42
C VAL A 526 12.31 3.89 11.33
N ILE A 527 11.39 4.23 10.42
CA ILE A 527 10.99 3.32 9.32
C ILE A 527 12.18 3.03 8.40
N VAL A 528 12.98 4.04 8.03
CA VAL A 528 14.18 3.89 7.21
C VAL A 528 15.22 2.98 7.89
N ALA A 529 15.45 3.17 9.19
CA ALA A 529 16.36 2.33 9.96
C ALA A 529 15.87 0.87 10.05
N LEU A 530 14.58 0.68 10.30
CA LEU A 530 13.94 -0.64 10.32
C LEU A 530 14.05 -1.34 8.97
N ALA A 531 13.77 -0.60 7.88
CA ALA A 531 13.94 -1.08 6.49
C ALA A 531 15.35 -1.59 6.24
N PHE A 532 16.35 -0.78 6.60
CA PHE A 532 17.73 -1.13 6.41
C PHE A 532 18.11 -2.41 7.15
N VAL A 533 17.72 -2.52 8.43
CA VAL A 533 18.01 -3.70 9.25
C VAL A 533 17.31 -4.95 8.72
N LEU A 534 16.01 -4.86 8.38
CA LEU A 534 15.26 -6.00 7.85
C LEU A 534 15.87 -6.53 6.54
N LEU A 535 16.14 -5.64 5.58
CA LEU A 535 16.77 -6.04 4.31
C LEU A 535 18.20 -6.56 4.50
N MET A 536 18.95 -6.02 5.45
CA MET A 536 20.28 -6.50 5.77
C MET A 536 20.26 -7.94 6.30
N VAL A 537 19.27 -8.28 7.13
CA VAL A 537 19.06 -9.65 7.62
C VAL A 537 18.70 -10.60 6.48
N VAL A 538 17.82 -10.15 5.58
CA VAL A 538 17.34 -10.95 4.43
C VAL A 538 18.43 -11.23 3.41
N PHE A 539 19.08 -10.18 2.91
CA PHE A 539 20.03 -10.30 1.79
C PHE A 539 21.48 -10.54 2.22
N ARG A 540 21.77 -10.44 3.51
CA ARG A 540 23.12 -10.57 4.04
C ARG A 540 24.13 -9.73 3.24
N SER A 541 23.75 -8.47 3.01
CA SER A 541 24.52 -7.45 2.31
C SER A 541 24.25 -6.10 2.96
N ILE A 542 25.18 -5.18 2.91
CA ILE A 542 24.98 -3.77 3.33
C ILE A 542 24.56 -2.90 2.15
N ILE A 543 25.08 -3.20 0.96
CA ILE A 543 24.88 -2.35 -0.23
C ILE A 543 23.46 -2.50 -0.81
N ILE A 544 22.87 -3.70 -0.78
CA ILE A 544 21.51 -3.92 -1.25
C ILE A 544 20.50 -3.14 -0.41
N PRO A 545 20.47 -3.26 0.93
CA PRO A 545 19.62 -2.43 1.79
C PRO A 545 19.82 -0.93 1.58
N LEU A 546 21.06 -0.48 1.46
CA LEU A 546 21.35 0.94 1.25
C LEU A 546 20.72 1.46 -0.05
N LYS A 547 20.86 0.74 -1.15
CA LYS A 547 20.22 1.11 -2.43
C LYS A 547 18.70 1.10 -2.33
N ALA A 548 18.14 0.06 -1.71
CA ALA A 548 16.71 -0.11 -1.57
C ALA A 548 16.09 1.01 -0.74
N VAL A 549 16.71 1.35 0.40
CA VAL A 549 16.26 2.43 1.28
C VAL A 549 16.36 3.80 0.61
N LEU A 550 17.48 4.08 -0.07
CA LEU A 550 17.62 5.34 -0.83
C LEU A 550 16.58 5.44 -1.96
N GLY A 551 16.32 4.33 -2.66
CA GLY A 551 15.26 4.24 -3.67
C GLY A 551 13.89 4.48 -3.08
N PHE A 552 13.59 3.89 -1.92
CA PHE A 552 12.34 4.09 -1.19
C PHE A 552 12.16 5.56 -0.79
N VAL A 553 13.17 6.18 -0.16
CA VAL A 553 13.09 7.60 0.22
C VAL A 553 12.86 8.48 -1.00
N LEU A 554 13.54 8.21 -2.11
CA LEU A 554 13.37 8.99 -3.34
C LEU A 554 11.97 8.79 -3.95
N SER A 555 11.42 7.56 -3.95
CA SER A 555 10.05 7.32 -4.42
C SER A 555 9.01 7.98 -3.50
N LEU A 556 9.23 7.98 -2.19
CA LEU A 556 8.38 8.65 -1.22
C LEU A 556 8.32 10.17 -1.46
N VAL A 557 9.49 10.80 -1.59
CA VAL A 557 9.57 12.25 -1.86
C VAL A 557 8.94 12.59 -3.22
N ALA A 558 9.15 11.76 -4.25
CA ALA A 558 8.49 11.91 -5.54
C ALA A 558 6.97 11.75 -5.45
N THR A 559 6.51 10.82 -4.63
CA THR A 559 5.07 10.58 -4.40
C THR A 559 4.40 11.78 -3.75
N LEU A 560 4.97 12.28 -2.65
CA LEU A 560 4.43 13.45 -1.96
C LEU A 560 4.50 14.70 -2.86
N GLY A 561 5.60 14.88 -3.61
CA GLY A 561 5.72 15.96 -4.59
C GLY A 561 4.68 15.88 -5.69
N PHE A 562 4.44 14.70 -6.25
CA PHE A 562 3.39 14.51 -7.27
C PHE A 562 1.99 14.74 -6.69
N THR A 563 1.71 14.25 -5.48
CA THR A 563 0.43 14.49 -4.81
C THR A 563 0.21 15.98 -4.54
N THR A 564 1.26 16.71 -4.11
CA THR A 564 1.24 18.18 -3.99
C THR A 564 0.95 18.86 -5.33
N LEU A 565 1.56 18.38 -6.40
CA LEU A 565 1.36 18.92 -7.74
C LEU A 565 -0.10 18.80 -8.21
N VAL A 566 -0.75 17.70 -7.90
CA VAL A 566 -2.15 17.44 -8.28
C VAL A 566 -3.12 18.15 -7.33
N MET A 567 -3.05 17.84 -6.03
CA MET A 567 -4.04 18.28 -5.03
C MET A 567 -3.93 19.76 -4.68
N GLN A 568 -2.71 20.31 -4.65
CA GLN A 568 -2.50 21.69 -4.18
C GLN A 568 -2.28 22.67 -5.34
N LYS A 569 -1.63 22.24 -6.44
CA LYS A 569 -1.36 23.08 -7.61
C LYS A 569 -2.30 22.86 -8.80
N GLY A 570 -3.19 21.87 -8.71
CA GLY A 570 -4.22 21.60 -9.71
C GLY A 570 -3.69 21.01 -11.03
N PHE A 571 -2.48 20.45 -11.05
CA PHE A 571 -1.96 19.81 -12.26
C PHE A 571 -2.80 18.58 -12.64
N MET A 572 -3.38 18.61 -13.82
CA MET A 572 -4.30 17.57 -14.32
C MET A 572 -5.49 17.30 -13.36
N SER A 573 -5.91 18.30 -12.61
CA SER A 573 -6.97 18.18 -11.60
C SER A 573 -8.25 17.55 -12.17
N GLY A 574 -8.70 17.95 -13.35
CA GLY A 574 -9.88 17.37 -13.99
C GLY A 574 -9.75 15.88 -14.37
N LEU A 575 -8.52 15.34 -14.53
CA LEU A 575 -8.33 13.90 -14.74
C LEU A 575 -8.56 13.10 -13.45
N PHE A 576 -8.25 13.69 -12.30
CA PHE A 576 -8.33 13.07 -11.00
C PHE A 576 -9.60 13.49 -10.19
N GLY A 577 -10.50 14.24 -10.82
CA GLY A 577 -11.71 14.74 -10.15
C GLY A 577 -11.38 15.64 -8.96
N VAL A 578 -10.31 16.45 -9.07
CA VAL A 578 -9.93 17.44 -8.05
C VAL A 578 -10.46 18.80 -8.53
N ASP A 579 -11.64 19.17 -8.07
CA ASP A 579 -12.30 20.39 -8.51
C ASP A 579 -11.75 21.61 -7.76
N THR A 580 -11.48 21.44 -6.46
CA THR A 580 -10.93 22.51 -5.61
C THR A 580 -9.56 22.10 -5.07
N THR A 581 -8.56 22.99 -5.22
CA THR A 581 -7.21 22.78 -4.70
C THR A 581 -7.09 23.26 -3.26
N GLY A 582 -6.28 22.58 -2.45
CA GLY A 582 -6.05 22.93 -1.06
C GLY A 582 -4.81 22.27 -0.46
N PRO A 583 -4.54 22.44 0.83
CA PRO A 583 -3.44 21.78 1.50
C PRO A 583 -3.62 20.27 1.47
N LEU A 584 -2.51 19.53 1.54
CA LEU A 584 -2.54 18.07 1.70
C LEU A 584 -3.01 17.70 3.11
N LEU A 585 -3.72 16.59 3.20
CA LEU A 585 -4.12 16.02 4.49
C LEU A 585 -2.93 15.88 5.43
N ALA A 586 -3.02 16.45 6.63
CA ALA A 586 -1.90 16.61 7.56
C ALA A 586 -1.21 15.27 7.93
N PHE A 587 -1.97 14.19 8.06
CA PHE A 587 -1.43 12.85 8.37
C PHE A 587 -1.08 12.02 7.12
N LEU A 588 -1.32 12.52 5.90
CA LEU A 588 -1.01 11.82 4.65
C LEU A 588 0.46 11.40 4.53
N PRO A 589 1.47 12.26 4.84
CA PRO A 589 2.86 11.85 4.75
C PRO A 589 3.18 10.67 5.67
N VAL A 590 2.68 10.69 6.90
CA VAL A 590 2.92 9.62 7.89
C VAL A 590 2.31 8.30 7.43
N ILE A 591 1.05 8.31 6.97
CA ILE A 591 0.40 7.13 6.41
C ILE A 591 1.14 6.64 5.18
N THR A 592 1.50 7.53 4.25
CA THR A 592 2.21 7.17 3.02
C THR A 592 3.57 6.54 3.33
N ILE A 593 4.34 7.06 4.29
CA ILE A 593 5.61 6.48 4.73
C ILE A 593 5.39 5.04 5.23
N GLY A 594 4.46 4.84 6.16
CA GLY A 594 4.22 3.53 6.76
C GLY A 594 3.74 2.49 5.75
N LEU A 595 2.74 2.85 4.94
CA LEU A 595 2.12 1.93 3.98
C LEU A 595 3.02 1.65 2.79
N LEU A 596 3.57 2.70 2.18
CA LEU A 596 4.44 2.53 1.01
C LEU A 596 5.68 1.72 1.39
N PHE A 597 6.24 1.91 2.60
CA PHE A 597 7.32 1.08 3.09
C PHE A 597 6.92 -0.39 3.15
N GLY A 598 5.79 -0.71 3.79
CA GLY A 598 5.31 -2.08 3.92
C GLY A 598 5.11 -2.75 2.56
N LEU A 599 4.39 -2.08 1.65
CA LEU A 599 4.06 -2.58 0.32
C LEU A 599 5.27 -2.63 -0.63
N ALA A 600 6.18 -1.66 -0.52
CA ALA A 600 7.37 -1.60 -1.36
C ALA A 600 8.37 -2.72 -1.03
N MET A 601 8.53 -3.06 0.25
CA MET A 601 9.49 -4.07 0.70
C MET A 601 9.23 -5.45 0.09
N ASP A 602 7.99 -5.81 -0.14
CA ASP A 602 7.58 -7.12 -0.65
C ASP A 602 8.17 -7.37 -2.05
N TYR A 603 8.08 -6.40 -2.93
CA TYR A 603 8.60 -6.50 -4.29
C TYR A 603 10.12 -6.48 -4.35
N GLU A 604 10.77 -5.71 -3.48
CA GLU A 604 12.23 -5.73 -3.36
C GLU A 604 12.72 -7.11 -2.96
N VAL A 605 12.13 -7.68 -1.92
CA VAL A 605 12.50 -9.01 -1.44
C VAL A 605 12.28 -10.04 -2.55
N PHE A 606 11.14 -10.00 -3.25
CA PHE A 606 10.82 -10.97 -4.29
C PHE A 606 11.77 -10.90 -5.50
N LEU A 607 12.05 -9.70 -6.01
CA LEU A 607 12.94 -9.51 -7.17
C LEU A 607 14.40 -9.79 -6.81
N MET A 608 14.87 -9.21 -5.70
CA MET A 608 16.28 -9.31 -5.31
C MET A 608 16.64 -10.69 -4.77
N SER A 609 15.72 -11.42 -4.12
CA SER A 609 15.94 -12.81 -3.74
C SER A 609 16.21 -13.67 -4.97
N ARG A 610 15.43 -13.52 -6.04
CA ARG A 610 15.65 -14.28 -7.26
C ARG A 610 16.99 -13.94 -7.93
N ILE A 611 17.37 -12.66 -7.96
CA ILE A 611 18.68 -12.22 -8.44
C ILE A 611 19.80 -12.81 -7.57
N HIS A 612 19.62 -12.80 -6.24
CA HIS A 612 20.59 -13.32 -5.28
C HIS A 612 20.77 -14.84 -5.40
N GLU A 613 19.67 -15.58 -5.52
CA GLU A 613 19.69 -17.04 -5.75
C GLU A 613 20.51 -17.39 -6.98
N GLU A 614 20.24 -16.71 -8.11
CA GLU A 614 20.95 -16.96 -9.35
C GLU A 614 22.42 -16.53 -9.28
N TYR A 615 22.71 -15.40 -8.62
CA TYR A 615 24.09 -14.95 -8.38
C TYR A 615 24.87 -15.94 -7.51
N SER A 616 24.22 -16.53 -6.52
CA SER A 616 24.85 -17.52 -5.63
C SER A 616 25.30 -18.78 -6.40
N LYS A 617 24.56 -19.15 -7.45
CA LYS A 617 24.83 -20.31 -8.33
C LYS A 617 25.87 -19.98 -9.39
N THR A 618 25.72 -18.85 -10.08
CA THR A 618 26.51 -18.54 -11.31
C THR A 618 27.69 -17.62 -11.06
N ARG A 619 27.67 -16.81 -9.98
CA ARG A 619 28.63 -15.74 -9.71
C ARG A 619 28.72 -14.70 -10.84
N ASN A 620 27.74 -14.71 -11.76
CA ASN A 620 27.66 -13.78 -12.87
C ASN A 620 26.53 -12.76 -12.60
N ASN A 621 26.92 -11.51 -12.33
CA ASN A 621 25.99 -10.46 -11.93
C ASN A 621 25.01 -10.10 -13.07
N GLU A 622 25.52 -9.94 -14.29
CA GLU A 622 24.74 -9.61 -15.47
C GLU A 622 23.66 -10.66 -15.74
N HIS A 623 24.06 -11.93 -15.77
CA HIS A 623 23.17 -13.07 -16.00
C HIS A 623 22.09 -13.14 -14.92
N SER A 624 22.49 -12.98 -13.66
CA SER A 624 21.55 -13.05 -12.51
C SER A 624 20.48 -11.98 -12.57
N ILE A 625 20.85 -10.74 -12.94
CA ILE A 625 19.89 -9.63 -13.11
C ILE A 625 18.90 -9.93 -14.25
N LYS A 626 19.40 -10.41 -15.40
CA LYS A 626 18.56 -10.77 -16.55
C LYS A 626 17.56 -11.87 -16.20
N VAL A 627 18.00 -12.92 -15.50
CA VAL A 627 17.12 -14.01 -15.01
C VAL A 627 16.09 -13.46 -14.03
N GLY A 628 16.51 -12.69 -13.04
CA GLY A 628 15.61 -12.10 -12.06
C GLY A 628 14.51 -11.24 -12.69
N ILE A 629 14.88 -10.35 -13.62
CA ILE A 629 13.93 -9.50 -14.36
C ILE A 629 12.98 -10.37 -15.22
N LYS A 630 13.49 -11.41 -15.90
CA LYS A 630 12.66 -12.27 -16.75
C LYS A 630 11.63 -13.06 -15.94
N GLU A 631 12.04 -13.63 -14.80
CA GLU A 631 11.18 -14.52 -14.02
C GLU A 631 10.27 -13.78 -13.03
N SER A 632 10.79 -12.76 -12.35
CA SER A 632 10.03 -12.01 -11.33
C SER A 632 9.35 -10.76 -11.90
N GLY A 633 9.91 -10.15 -12.94
CA GLY A 633 9.40 -8.88 -13.50
C GLY A 633 7.91 -8.92 -13.87
N PRO A 634 7.41 -9.90 -14.61
CA PRO A 634 5.99 -9.98 -14.96
C PRO A 634 5.05 -10.05 -13.75
N VAL A 635 5.49 -10.68 -12.65
CA VAL A 635 4.70 -10.77 -11.42
C VAL A 635 4.68 -9.41 -10.70
N VAL A 636 5.84 -8.76 -10.59
CA VAL A 636 5.96 -7.42 -10.01
C VAL A 636 5.10 -6.41 -10.78
N VAL A 637 5.14 -6.45 -12.12
CA VAL A 637 4.30 -5.58 -12.97
C VAL A 637 2.81 -5.84 -12.75
N ALA A 638 2.39 -7.11 -12.75
CA ALA A 638 0.98 -7.45 -12.55
C ALA A 638 0.48 -7.02 -11.17
N ALA A 639 1.25 -7.30 -10.13
CA ALA A 639 0.94 -6.93 -8.76
C ALA A 639 0.89 -5.40 -8.58
N ALA A 640 1.87 -4.66 -9.11
CA ALA A 640 1.87 -3.21 -9.07
C ALA A 640 0.68 -2.59 -9.80
N LEU A 641 0.29 -3.13 -10.97
CA LEU A 641 -0.88 -2.68 -11.72
C LEU A 641 -2.19 -2.98 -10.98
N ILE A 642 -2.29 -4.11 -10.30
CA ILE A 642 -3.46 -4.46 -9.49
C ILE A 642 -3.59 -3.49 -8.32
N MET A 643 -2.51 -3.26 -7.55
CA MET A 643 -2.53 -2.34 -6.43
C MET A 643 -2.78 -0.89 -6.88
N PHE A 644 -2.12 -0.46 -7.97
CA PHE A 644 -2.42 0.84 -8.59
C PHE A 644 -3.90 0.96 -8.93
N SER A 645 -4.51 -0.08 -9.53
CA SER A 645 -5.92 -0.08 -9.91
C SER A 645 -6.87 -0.01 -8.71
N VAL A 646 -6.51 -0.67 -7.61
CA VAL A 646 -7.29 -0.61 -6.38
C VAL A 646 -7.20 0.79 -5.77
N PHE A 647 -6.00 1.35 -5.60
CA PHE A 647 -5.85 2.66 -4.96
C PHE A 647 -6.34 3.81 -5.84
N ILE A 648 -6.14 3.77 -7.15
CA ILE A 648 -6.62 4.84 -8.05
C ILE A 648 -8.15 4.92 -8.10
N ALA A 649 -8.85 3.83 -7.81
CA ALA A 649 -10.31 3.84 -7.74
C ALA A 649 -10.83 4.73 -6.61
N PHE A 650 -10.10 4.84 -5.50
CA PHE A 650 -10.45 5.72 -4.39
C PHE A 650 -10.23 7.20 -4.71
N VAL A 651 -9.48 7.54 -5.75
CA VAL A 651 -9.31 8.94 -6.20
C VAL A 651 -10.62 9.54 -6.71
N PHE A 652 -11.56 8.71 -7.16
CA PHE A 652 -12.83 9.15 -7.71
C PHE A 652 -13.97 9.20 -6.65
N GLN A 653 -13.64 9.10 -5.37
CA GLN A 653 -14.59 9.35 -4.29
C GLN A 653 -14.73 10.85 -4.02
N ASP A 654 -15.86 11.26 -3.44
CA ASP A 654 -16.13 12.68 -3.14
C ASP A 654 -15.34 13.17 -1.92
N ASP A 655 -14.97 12.24 -1.03
CA ASP A 655 -14.19 12.56 0.16
C ASP A 655 -12.73 12.90 -0.21
N VAL A 656 -12.31 14.12 0.10
CA VAL A 656 -10.98 14.66 -0.23
C VAL A 656 -9.86 13.93 0.51
N MET A 657 -10.10 13.45 1.74
CA MET A 657 -9.12 12.71 2.52
C MET A 657 -8.84 11.36 1.85
N ILE A 658 -9.89 10.63 1.49
CA ILE A 658 -9.80 9.34 0.79
C ILE A 658 -9.15 9.50 -0.58
N LYS A 659 -9.56 10.54 -1.34
CA LYS A 659 -9.00 10.90 -2.65
C LYS A 659 -7.49 11.14 -2.57
N SER A 660 -7.03 11.93 -1.59
CA SER A 660 -5.61 12.23 -1.40
C SER A 660 -4.78 10.99 -1.01
N MET A 661 -5.31 10.13 -0.13
CA MET A 661 -4.69 8.85 0.22
C MET A 661 -4.61 7.91 -0.99
N GLY A 662 -5.71 7.76 -1.72
CA GLY A 662 -5.78 6.94 -2.93
C GLY A 662 -4.74 7.38 -3.98
N LEU A 663 -4.65 8.69 -4.26
CA LEU A 663 -3.70 9.27 -5.21
C LEU A 663 -2.25 9.02 -4.78
N SER A 664 -1.93 9.32 -3.52
CA SER A 664 -0.59 9.14 -2.98
C SER A 664 -0.15 7.67 -3.03
N LEU A 665 -0.99 6.74 -2.58
CA LEU A 665 -0.65 5.32 -2.59
C LEU A 665 -0.56 4.74 -4.00
N ALA A 666 -1.46 5.13 -4.92
CA ALA A 666 -1.43 4.67 -6.30
C ALA A 666 -0.11 5.07 -6.99
N PHE A 667 0.24 6.36 -6.97
CA PHE A 667 1.47 6.84 -7.59
C PHE A 667 2.72 6.43 -6.84
N GLY A 668 2.64 6.29 -5.51
CA GLY A 668 3.72 5.74 -4.71
C GLY A 668 4.14 4.34 -5.15
N ILE A 669 3.16 3.45 -5.37
CA ILE A 669 3.41 2.10 -5.88
C ILE A 669 3.94 2.15 -7.31
N LEU A 670 3.39 3.04 -8.15
CA LEU A 670 3.85 3.18 -9.54
C LEU A 670 5.32 3.62 -9.59
N PHE A 671 5.71 4.64 -8.84
CA PHE A 671 7.09 5.10 -8.78
C PHE A 671 8.02 4.03 -8.18
N ASP A 672 7.60 3.38 -7.09
CA ASP A 672 8.41 2.35 -6.47
C ASP A 672 8.58 1.13 -7.39
N ALA A 673 7.51 0.51 -7.85
CA ALA A 673 7.58 -0.73 -8.62
C ALA A 673 8.26 -0.55 -9.98
N PHE A 674 7.89 0.49 -10.75
CA PHE A 674 8.39 0.65 -12.12
C PHE A 674 9.73 1.39 -12.19
N ILE A 675 9.87 2.49 -11.43
CA ILE A 675 11.09 3.30 -11.52
C ILE A 675 12.16 2.79 -10.55
N VAL A 676 11.82 2.52 -9.29
CA VAL A 676 12.83 2.07 -8.32
C VAL A 676 13.16 0.60 -8.54
N ARG A 677 12.17 -0.32 -8.52
CA ARG A 677 12.44 -1.77 -8.51
C ARG A 677 12.82 -2.35 -9.86
N LEU A 678 12.12 -1.97 -10.93
CA LEU A 678 12.37 -2.53 -12.25
C LEU A 678 13.44 -1.79 -13.04
N LEU A 679 13.78 -0.54 -12.69
CA LEU A 679 14.76 0.27 -13.40
C LEU A 679 15.99 0.58 -12.55
N LEU A 680 15.85 1.32 -11.42
CA LEU A 680 16.98 1.83 -10.63
C LEU A 680 17.76 0.73 -9.92
N ILE A 681 17.08 -0.14 -9.15
CA ILE A 681 17.76 -1.16 -8.35
C ILE A 681 18.54 -2.17 -9.18
N PRO A 682 17.99 -2.76 -10.27
CA PRO A 682 18.76 -3.65 -11.14
C PRO A 682 19.92 -2.93 -11.85
N ALA A 683 19.74 -1.69 -12.32
CA ALA A 683 20.79 -0.89 -12.95
C ALA A 683 21.92 -0.55 -11.96
N LEU A 684 21.59 -0.13 -10.74
CA LEU A 684 22.57 0.09 -9.68
C LEU A 684 23.26 -1.21 -9.27
N THR A 685 22.55 -2.34 -9.24
CA THR A 685 23.14 -3.65 -8.96
C THR A 685 24.15 -4.03 -10.05
N GLN A 686 23.88 -3.68 -11.31
CA GLN A 686 24.82 -3.88 -12.42
C GLN A 686 26.04 -2.97 -12.28
N LEU A 687 25.87 -1.69 -11.96
CA LEU A 687 26.97 -0.72 -11.77
C LEU A 687 27.88 -1.11 -10.61
N PHE A 688 27.35 -1.51 -9.48
CA PHE A 688 28.13 -1.92 -8.31
C PHE A 688 28.73 -3.33 -8.48
N GLY A 689 28.20 -4.16 -9.37
CA GLY A 689 28.69 -5.49 -9.65
C GLY A 689 28.85 -6.34 -8.38
N LYS A 690 30.06 -6.91 -8.17
CA LYS A 690 30.36 -7.76 -7.00
C LYS A 690 30.23 -7.02 -5.66
N ALA A 691 30.40 -5.71 -5.63
CA ALA A 691 30.27 -4.92 -4.40
C ALA A 691 28.84 -4.93 -3.85
N SER A 692 27.83 -5.10 -4.71
CA SER A 692 26.42 -5.23 -4.28
C SER A 692 26.20 -6.35 -3.25
N TRP A 693 27.06 -7.37 -3.25
CA TRP A 693 26.93 -8.56 -2.40
C TRP A 693 27.89 -8.55 -1.20
N TYR A 694 28.46 -7.37 -0.89
CA TYR A 694 29.44 -7.24 0.19
C TYR A 694 28.77 -7.32 1.56
N MET A 695 29.33 -8.19 2.42
CA MET A 695 28.97 -8.37 3.82
C MET A 695 30.22 -8.53 4.68
N PRO A 696 30.45 -7.69 5.71
CA PRO A 696 31.54 -7.84 6.64
C PRO A 696 31.44 -9.16 7.42
N ALA A 697 32.56 -9.85 7.60
CA ALA A 697 32.59 -11.17 8.25
C ALA A 697 32.09 -11.17 9.69
N TRP A 698 32.32 -10.08 10.44
CA TRP A 698 31.86 -9.93 11.82
C TRP A 698 30.33 -9.82 11.89
N LEU A 699 29.74 -9.05 10.99
CA LEU A 699 28.30 -8.84 10.93
C LEU A 699 27.57 -10.12 10.44
N ASN A 700 28.22 -10.83 9.48
CA ASN A 700 27.71 -12.11 8.97
C ASN A 700 27.59 -13.20 10.04
N ARG A 701 28.35 -13.11 11.15
CA ARG A 701 28.29 -14.05 12.29
C ARG A 701 27.15 -13.75 13.26
N ILE A 702 26.74 -12.50 13.35
CA ILE A 702 25.73 -12.04 14.30
C ILE A 702 24.31 -12.23 13.72
N LEU A 703 24.15 -12.04 12.40
CA LEU A 703 22.84 -12.04 11.76
C LEU A 703 22.24 -13.47 11.68
N PRO A 704 20.94 -13.62 12.01
CA PRO A 704 20.24 -14.89 11.88
C PRO A 704 20.15 -15.33 10.40
N HIS A 705 20.07 -16.65 10.19
CA HIS A 705 19.77 -17.22 8.89
C HIS A 705 18.26 -17.32 8.68
N VAL A 706 17.70 -16.47 7.85
CA VAL A 706 16.27 -16.48 7.51
C VAL A 706 16.12 -17.09 6.12
N ASP A 707 15.48 -18.26 6.03
CA ASP A 707 15.16 -18.94 4.75
C ASP A 707 13.77 -18.44 4.27
N ILE A 708 13.77 -17.41 3.42
CA ILE A 708 12.57 -16.85 2.81
C ILE A 708 12.19 -17.60 1.54
N GLU A 709 13.17 -18.16 0.84
CA GLU A 709 13.00 -18.80 -0.46
C GLU A 709 12.59 -20.28 -0.36
N GLY A 710 12.57 -20.82 0.86
CA GLY A 710 12.18 -22.21 1.10
C GLY A 710 13.23 -23.23 0.61
N HIS A 711 14.52 -22.90 0.69
CA HIS A 711 15.61 -23.83 0.38
C HIS A 711 15.48 -25.17 1.13
N ALA A 712 14.88 -25.14 2.32
CA ALA A 712 14.58 -26.33 3.10
C ALA A 712 13.61 -27.32 2.43
N LEU A 713 12.97 -26.92 1.31
CA LEU A 713 12.06 -27.75 0.50
C LEU A 713 12.67 -28.17 -0.84
N GLN A 714 13.95 -27.85 -1.10
CA GLN A 714 14.61 -28.21 -2.37
C GLN A 714 14.60 -29.71 -2.65
N SER A 715 14.69 -30.54 -1.61
CA SER A 715 14.60 -32.00 -1.71
C SER A 715 13.21 -32.52 -2.08
N GLU A 716 12.18 -31.71 -1.91
CA GLU A 716 10.79 -32.03 -2.20
C GLU A 716 10.35 -31.54 -3.60
N MET A 717 11.19 -30.68 -4.24
CA MET A 717 10.90 -30.18 -5.58
C MET A 717 11.23 -31.21 -6.65
N PRO A 718 10.43 -31.28 -7.73
CA PRO A 718 10.75 -32.16 -8.85
C PRO A 718 12.09 -31.78 -9.50
N SER A 719 12.91 -32.80 -9.78
CA SER A 719 14.25 -32.63 -10.38
C SER A 719 14.26 -31.96 -11.77
N SER A 720 13.13 -31.95 -12.47
CA SER A 720 12.97 -31.36 -13.80
C SER A 720 13.14 -29.83 -13.83
N ASN A 721 12.87 -29.12 -12.73
CA ASN A 721 13.08 -27.67 -12.69
C ASN A 721 14.57 -27.27 -12.59
N TYR A 722 15.42 -28.15 -12.09
CA TYR A 722 16.88 -27.92 -12.05
C TYR A 722 17.55 -28.26 -13.37
N ALA A 723 17.05 -29.28 -14.11
CA ALA A 723 17.59 -29.64 -15.40
C ALA A 723 17.33 -28.58 -16.49
N ASN A 724 16.14 -27.96 -16.48
CA ASN A 724 15.77 -26.94 -17.47
C ASN A 724 16.43 -25.59 -17.22
N ILE A 725 16.75 -25.24 -15.97
CA ILE A 725 17.50 -24.00 -15.66
C ILE A 725 18.96 -24.12 -16.12
N ASN A 726 19.53 -25.35 -16.13
CA ASN A 726 20.89 -25.59 -16.59
C ASN A 726 21.01 -25.82 -18.11
N GLN A 727 19.93 -26.14 -18.83
CA GLN A 727 19.96 -26.34 -20.29
C GLN A 727 19.79 -25.04 -21.10
N SER A 728 19.35 -23.93 -20.49
CA SER A 728 19.18 -22.64 -21.19
C SER A 728 20.46 -21.79 -21.25
N THR A 729 21.59 -22.27 -20.70
CA THR A 729 22.81 -21.50 -20.69
C THR A 729 23.98 -22.36 -21.12
N HIS A 730 24.10 -22.66 -22.40
CA HIS A 730 25.44 -22.86 -23.00
C HIS A 730 25.34 -23.27 -24.47
N HIS A 731 25.39 -22.30 -25.32
CA HIS A 731 26.14 -22.38 -26.53
C HIS A 731 27.41 -21.54 -26.30
N ASP A 732 28.28 -22.04 -25.44
CA ASP A 732 29.69 -21.65 -25.47
C ASP A 732 30.50 -22.89 -25.15
N ASN A 733 31.34 -23.24 -26.12
CA ASN A 733 32.32 -24.32 -26.10
C ASN A 733 33.21 -24.21 -24.87
N TYR A 734 32.97 -25.03 -23.87
CA TYR A 734 33.96 -25.30 -22.85
C TYR A 734 34.20 -26.81 -22.74
N ASP A 735 35.27 -27.26 -23.32
CA ASP A 735 35.92 -28.52 -22.98
C ASP A 735 36.23 -28.54 -21.49
N ARG A 736 35.38 -29.19 -20.71
CA ARG A 736 35.68 -29.44 -19.29
C ARG A 736 36.27 -30.81 -19.13
N SER A 737 37.58 -30.85 -19.06
CA SER A 737 38.30 -32.03 -18.57
C SER A 737 37.93 -32.27 -17.09
N PHE A 738 37.49 -33.47 -16.81
CA PHE A 738 37.04 -33.87 -15.49
C PHE A 738 37.99 -34.99 -15.01
N SER A 739 38.68 -34.73 -13.90
CA SER A 739 39.45 -35.75 -13.24
C SER A 739 38.58 -36.48 -12.21
N ILE A 740 38.44 -37.79 -12.34
CA ILE A 740 37.83 -38.61 -11.32
C ILE A 740 38.79 -38.67 -10.13
N GLN A 741 38.57 -37.75 -9.17
CA GLN A 741 39.24 -37.84 -7.89
C GLN A 741 38.57 -38.91 -7.03
N LYS A 742 39.33 -39.91 -6.70
CA LYS A 742 39.14 -40.96 -5.70
C LYS A 742 37.83 -41.03 -4.93
N GLN A 743 37.02 -41.95 -5.24
CA GLN A 743 36.38 -42.75 -4.19
C GLN A 743 37.22 -44.01 -3.95
N PRO A 744 37.48 -44.36 -2.66
CA PRO A 744 38.70 -45.06 -2.29
C PRO A 744 38.75 -46.54 -2.61
N SER A 745 37.78 -47.21 -3.19
CA SER A 745 37.83 -48.67 -3.31
C SER A 745 37.86 -49.24 -4.74
N TYR A 746 37.62 -48.42 -5.80
CA TYR A 746 37.46 -48.96 -7.14
C TYR A 746 38.25 -48.26 -8.24
N ALA A 747 38.96 -47.19 -7.92
CA ALA A 747 39.84 -46.46 -8.84
C ALA A 747 41.23 -46.38 -8.24
N LYS A 748 41.85 -47.48 -7.92
CA LYS A 748 43.28 -47.54 -7.61
C LYS A 748 44.06 -47.62 -8.92
N GLU A 749 44.98 -46.67 -9.09
CA GLU A 749 45.97 -46.63 -10.13
C GLU A 749 45.48 -46.35 -11.53
N ASP A 750 45.26 -45.11 -11.79
CA ASP A 750 45.75 -44.41 -12.98
C ASP A 750 45.10 -43.02 -12.99
N ASN A 751 45.88 -41.97 -12.96
CA ASN A 751 45.48 -40.58 -13.16
C ASN A 751 45.13 -40.37 -14.66
N HIS A 752 44.04 -41.00 -15.12
CA HIS A 752 43.57 -40.73 -16.46
C HIS A 752 42.48 -39.68 -16.40
N THR A 753 42.70 -38.57 -17.05
CA THR A 753 41.69 -37.57 -17.31
C THR A 753 40.76 -38.10 -18.38
N VAL A 754 39.50 -38.34 -18.02
CA VAL A 754 38.47 -38.83 -18.95
C VAL A 754 37.56 -37.66 -19.30
N ILE A 755 37.47 -37.37 -20.57
CA ILE A 755 36.46 -36.40 -21.07
C ILE A 755 35.14 -37.14 -21.17
N VAL A 756 34.18 -36.75 -20.34
CA VAL A 756 32.84 -37.34 -20.31
C VAL A 756 31.78 -36.29 -20.58
N ASP A 757 30.73 -36.66 -21.24
CA ASP A 757 29.61 -35.79 -21.48
C ASP A 757 28.89 -35.43 -20.18
N HIS A 758 28.05 -34.40 -20.25
CA HIS A 758 27.34 -33.86 -19.06
C HIS A 758 26.36 -34.90 -18.45
N LYS A 759 25.73 -35.74 -19.28
CA LYS A 759 24.79 -36.78 -18.83
C LYS A 759 25.51 -37.89 -18.05
N THR A 760 26.66 -38.34 -18.54
CA THR A 760 27.50 -39.34 -17.85
C THR A 760 28.01 -38.82 -16.51
N LYS A 761 28.38 -37.54 -16.44
CA LYS A 761 28.82 -36.91 -15.20
C LYS A 761 27.71 -36.81 -14.17
N VAL A 762 26.48 -36.43 -14.55
CA VAL A 762 25.34 -36.34 -13.67
C VAL A 762 24.95 -37.70 -13.13
N LEU A 763 24.86 -38.70 -13.99
CA LEU A 763 24.55 -40.07 -13.62
C LEU A 763 25.61 -40.65 -12.67
N TYR A 764 26.89 -40.43 -12.94
CA TYR A 764 27.98 -40.87 -12.06
C TYR A 764 27.86 -40.24 -10.66
N ASN A 765 27.60 -38.94 -10.57
CA ASN A 765 27.43 -38.23 -9.29
C ASN A 765 26.19 -38.71 -8.51
N GLU A 766 25.08 -38.94 -9.17
CA GLU A 766 23.86 -39.47 -8.53
C GLU A 766 24.08 -40.89 -8.01
N ILE A 767 24.71 -41.77 -8.79
CA ILE A 767 25.00 -43.15 -8.40
C ILE A 767 26.07 -43.18 -7.28
N ALA A 768 27.11 -42.35 -7.36
CA ALA A 768 28.16 -42.28 -6.34
C ALA A 768 27.63 -41.74 -4.98
N GLN A 769 26.55 -40.97 -4.99
CA GLN A 769 25.89 -40.49 -3.75
C GLN A 769 24.94 -41.49 -3.12
N GLN A 770 24.39 -42.44 -3.90
CA GLN A 770 23.31 -43.31 -3.46
C GLN A 770 23.75 -44.70 -3.02
N THR A 771 24.87 -45.18 -3.42
CA THR A 771 25.29 -46.58 -3.08
C THR A 771 26.77 -46.78 -2.88
N THR A 772 27.11 -47.61 -1.88
CA THR A 772 28.44 -48.13 -1.61
C THR A 772 28.64 -49.53 -2.20
N GLN A 773 27.67 -50.07 -2.98
CA GLN A 773 27.73 -51.42 -3.53
C GLN A 773 28.14 -51.43 -5.00
N PRO A 774 29.22 -52.10 -5.36
CA PRO A 774 29.82 -52.14 -6.73
C PRO A 774 28.87 -52.71 -7.78
N GLU A 775 28.04 -53.66 -7.42
CA GLU A 775 27.12 -54.32 -8.36
C GLU A 775 26.05 -53.37 -8.88
N PHE A 776 25.59 -52.44 -8.07
CA PHE A 776 24.59 -51.46 -8.45
C PHE A 776 25.15 -50.40 -9.41
N LEU A 777 26.41 -49.97 -9.20
CA LEU A 777 27.12 -49.05 -10.05
C LEU A 777 27.35 -49.69 -11.44
N TYR A 778 27.68 -50.97 -11.46
CA TYR A 778 27.88 -51.71 -12.70
C TYR A 778 26.60 -51.84 -13.54
N GLU A 779 25.48 -52.25 -12.94
CA GLU A 779 24.23 -52.41 -13.66
C GLU A 779 23.66 -51.03 -14.14
N ALA A 780 23.83 -49.95 -13.37
CA ALA A 780 23.46 -48.61 -13.78
C ALA A 780 24.29 -48.10 -14.97
N LEU A 781 25.59 -48.30 -14.97
CA LEU A 781 26.47 -47.95 -16.09
C LEU A 781 26.17 -48.80 -17.35
N LYS A 782 25.81 -50.04 -17.18
CA LYS A 782 25.46 -50.96 -18.27
C LYS A 782 24.07 -50.54 -18.89
N SER A 783 23.10 -50.15 -18.04
CA SER A 783 21.80 -49.64 -18.53
C SER A 783 22.01 -48.34 -19.29
N TYR A 784 22.77 -47.40 -18.76
CA TYR A 784 23.08 -46.12 -19.40
C TYR A 784 23.77 -46.30 -20.76
N LYS A 785 24.75 -47.20 -20.84
CA LYS A 785 25.39 -47.55 -22.11
C LYS A 785 24.40 -48.08 -23.14
N LYS A 786 23.45 -48.94 -22.71
CA LYS A 786 22.41 -49.49 -23.57
C LYS A 786 21.47 -48.39 -24.10
N ASP A 787 21.12 -47.46 -23.26
CA ASP A 787 20.26 -46.34 -23.65
C ASP A 787 21.01 -45.34 -24.57
N LEU A 788 22.31 -45.12 -24.34
CA LEU A 788 23.15 -44.29 -25.20
C LEU A 788 23.32 -44.89 -26.60
N LEU A 789 23.51 -46.20 -26.68
CA LEU A 789 23.62 -46.92 -27.95
C LEU A 789 22.28 -47.03 -28.68
N ALA A 790 21.19 -47.15 -27.98
CA ALA A 790 19.84 -47.16 -28.54
C ALA A 790 19.38 -45.79 -29.08
N SER A 791 19.92 -44.70 -28.53
CA SER A 791 19.64 -43.33 -28.97
C SER A 791 20.45 -42.89 -30.21
N GLN A 792 21.45 -43.66 -30.58
CA GLN A 792 22.29 -43.41 -31.77
C GLN A 792 22.25 -44.66 -32.63
N ASP A 793 21.51 -44.58 -33.74
CA ASP A 793 21.45 -45.70 -34.69
C ASP A 793 22.86 -45.96 -35.25
N GLU A 794 23.43 -47.14 -34.96
CA GLU A 794 24.78 -47.53 -35.42
C GLU A 794 24.94 -47.41 -36.94
N SER A 795 23.83 -47.52 -37.68
CA SER A 795 23.78 -47.36 -39.12
C SER A 795 24.05 -45.94 -39.61
N GLU A 796 23.66 -44.89 -38.83
CA GLU A 796 23.94 -43.48 -39.17
C GLU A 796 25.39 -43.13 -38.92
N ILE A 797 26.03 -43.67 -37.87
CA ILE A 797 27.43 -43.44 -37.56
C ILE A 797 28.33 -44.08 -38.60
N GLN A 798 28.07 -45.29 -39.01
CA GLN A 798 28.81 -45.98 -40.08
C GLN A 798 28.60 -45.36 -41.46
N SER A 799 27.41 -44.84 -41.75
CA SER A 799 27.14 -44.19 -43.04
C SER A 799 27.73 -42.79 -43.13
N SER A 800 27.94 -42.09 -42.01
CA SER A 800 28.58 -40.77 -41.98
C SER A 800 30.10 -40.85 -42.08
N VAL A 801 30.72 -41.91 -41.53
CA VAL A 801 32.15 -42.15 -41.61
C VAL A 801 32.59 -42.72 -42.98
N ALA A 802 31.69 -43.43 -43.71
CA ALA A 802 32.01 -44.03 -45.02
C ALA A 802 31.89 -43.05 -46.22
N ARG A 803 31.36 -41.90 -46.07
CA ARG A 803 31.28 -40.87 -47.14
C ARG A 803 32.55 -40.01 -47.15
N LYS A 804 33.59 -40.48 -47.79
CA LYS A 804 34.70 -39.63 -48.27
C LYS A 804 34.16 -38.61 -49.26
N PRO A 805 34.41 -37.30 -49.10
CA PRO A 805 33.97 -36.32 -50.06
C PRO A 805 34.76 -36.45 -51.36
N ARG A 806 34.06 -36.76 -52.47
CA ARG A 806 34.61 -36.56 -53.82
C ARG A 806 34.68 -35.05 -54.08
N ASN A 807 35.89 -34.59 -54.39
CA ASN A 807 36.19 -33.23 -54.82
C ASN A 807 35.06 -32.55 -55.58
N LYS A 808 34.59 -31.40 -55.12
CA LYS A 808 34.43 -30.16 -55.91
C LYS A 808 34.15 -28.94 -55.05
N GLN A 809 35.08 -28.00 -55.17
CA GLN A 809 34.98 -26.55 -55.07
C GLN A 809 34.17 -25.91 -53.91
N VAL A 810 34.94 -25.41 -52.96
CA VAL A 810 34.90 -24.02 -52.42
C VAL A 810 33.57 -23.41 -52.04
N ASN A 811 33.23 -23.39 -50.79
CA ASN A 811 33.12 -22.16 -49.99
C ASN A 811 32.59 -22.50 -48.58
N LYS A 812 33.34 -22.17 -47.58
CA LYS A 812 32.91 -21.87 -46.18
C LYS A 812 31.96 -22.84 -45.40
N GLN A 813 31.85 -24.07 -45.76
CA GLN A 813 31.10 -25.13 -45.03
C GLN A 813 32.00 -26.27 -44.51
N GLY A 814 33.31 -26.19 -44.71
CA GLY A 814 34.26 -27.22 -44.33
C GLY A 814 34.51 -27.40 -42.84
N ASN A 815 34.15 -26.42 -42.01
CA ASN A 815 34.42 -26.47 -40.56
C ASN A 815 33.33 -27.22 -39.76
N ALA A 816 32.13 -27.36 -40.27
CA ALA A 816 31.05 -28.00 -39.52
C ALA A 816 31.11 -29.53 -39.62
N ASP A 817 31.45 -30.05 -40.81
CA ASP A 817 31.50 -31.49 -41.05
C ASP A 817 32.75 -32.15 -40.40
N ASP A 818 33.87 -31.43 -40.37
CA ASP A 818 35.08 -31.88 -39.64
C ASP A 818 34.85 -31.85 -38.11
N GLN A 819 34.14 -30.87 -37.57
CA GLN A 819 33.79 -30.85 -36.17
C GLN A 819 32.82 -31.95 -35.75
N ILE A 820 31.85 -32.28 -36.61
CA ILE A 820 30.91 -33.40 -36.38
C ILE A 820 31.64 -34.74 -36.39
N VAL A 821 32.58 -34.93 -37.30
CA VAL A 821 33.41 -36.16 -37.37
C VAL A 821 34.31 -36.27 -36.14
N GLU A 822 34.87 -35.18 -35.68
CA GLU A 822 35.72 -35.14 -34.48
C GLU A 822 34.91 -35.39 -33.22
N LEU A 823 33.67 -34.83 -33.10
CA LEU A 823 32.71 -35.09 -32.03
C LEU A 823 32.26 -36.55 -31.97
N LEU A 824 32.01 -37.18 -33.15
CA LEU A 824 31.60 -38.57 -33.25
C LEU A 824 32.74 -39.52 -32.92
N SER A 825 33.99 -39.16 -33.29
CA SER A 825 35.19 -39.92 -32.91
C SER A 825 35.44 -39.84 -31.40
N GLN A 826 35.27 -38.67 -30.78
CA GLN A 826 35.38 -38.47 -29.33
C GLN A 826 34.29 -39.25 -28.57
N GLN A 827 33.07 -39.31 -29.08
CA GLN A 827 32.01 -40.13 -28.49
C GLN A 827 32.29 -41.62 -28.56
N SER A 828 32.84 -42.09 -29.68
CA SER A 828 33.27 -43.47 -29.85
C SER A 828 34.39 -43.85 -28.86
N GLU A 829 35.32 -42.95 -28.61
CA GLU A 829 36.40 -43.11 -27.64
C GLU A 829 35.93 -43.13 -26.19
N ASN A 830 34.94 -42.30 -25.86
CA ASN A 830 34.27 -42.28 -24.57
C ASN A 830 33.50 -43.58 -24.29
N ILE A 831 32.81 -44.14 -25.31
CA ILE A 831 32.12 -45.44 -25.21
C ILE A 831 33.14 -46.57 -25.00
N ARG A 832 34.31 -46.55 -25.69
CA ARG A 832 35.37 -47.53 -25.50
C ARG A 832 35.93 -47.45 -24.09
N HIS A 833 36.15 -46.26 -23.55
CA HIS A 833 36.67 -46.07 -22.21
C HIS A 833 35.64 -46.47 -21.12
N LEU A 834 34.36 -46.26 -21.37
CA LEU A 834 33.27 -46.74 -20.49
C LEU A 834 33.26 -48.28 -20.47
N ASN A 835 33.48 -48.94 -21.61
CA ASN A 835 33.61 -50.39 -21.68
C ASN A 835 34.79 -50.94 -20.87
N GLU A 836 35.97 -50.30 -20.96
CA GLU A 836 37.15 -50.65 -20.17
C GLU A 836 36.91 -50.50 -18.66
N LEU A 837 36.19 -49.46 -18.25
CA LEU A 837 35.82 -49.25 -16.85
C LEU A 837 34.83 -50.30 -16.34
N ILE A 838 33.85 -50.68 -17.19
CA ILE A 838 32.91 -51.75 -16.91
C ILE A 838 33.62 -53.10 -16.79
N GLU A 839 34.56 -53.43 -17.70
CA GLU A 839 35.33 -54.68 -17.64
C GLU A 839 36.26 -54.71 -16.40
N LYS A 840 36.91 -53.58 -16.05
CA LYS A 840 37.71 -53.49 -14.82
C LYS A 840 36.84 -53.68 -13.55
N ALA A 841 35.60 -53.17 -13.56
CA ALA A 841 34.65 -53.37 -12.45
C ALA A 841 34.21 -54.84 -12.33
N ILE A 842 33.98 -55.52 -13.46
CA ILE A 842 33.66 -56.97 -13.50
C ILE A 842 34.82 -57.83 -12.95
N ASN A 843 36.05 -57.57 -13.42
CA ASN A 843 37.22 -58.37 -13.05
C ASN A 843 37.67 -58.18 -11.60
N LYS A 844 37.20 -57.16 -10.93
CA LYS A 844 37.45 -56.88 -9.51
C LYS A 844 36.43 -57.54 -8.59
N ASN A 845 35.26 -57.94 -9.12
CA ASN A 845 34.19 -58.65 -8.42
C ASN A 845 34.22 -60.17 -8.61
N LYS A 846 35.13 -60.72 -9.46
CA LYS A 846 35.55 -62.13 -9.48
C LYS A 846 36.76 -62.26 -8.54
#